data_b48b10d11404fcae4bc4a18739d1d768
#
_entry.id   b48b10d11404fcae4bc4a18739d1d768
#
_cell.length_a   1.000
_cell.length_b   1.000
_cell.length_c   1.000
_cell.angle_alpha   90.00
_cell.angle_beta   90.00
_cell.angle_gamma   90.00
#
_symmetry.space_group_name_H-M   'P 1'
#
loop_
_entity.id
_entity.type
_entity.pdbx_description
1 polymer ?
#
loop_
_entity_poly.entity_id
_entity_poly.type
_entity_poly.pdbx_seq_one_letter_code
_entity_poly.pdbx_strand_id
1 'polypeptide(L)'
;MNNDNEKTPEELNEQPQATNPEGEMNDTQASDAPVEDVQAEEVTTDDGTTSAHSSYKLPKDKKLQLSGMYENWFLDYASYVILERAVPHIEDGLKPVQRRIMHVMKKSDNGHYAKVAGIVGDTMHYHPHGDASIYSALVAIGQKGLLVDTQGNWGNILTGDGAAAGRYIEARLSEFALEVVFDNKVTEWTWSYDGTNQEPITLPAKFPLLLAQGAEGIAVGLSCKILPHNFCEIIDAAVSYLRGEEFHLYPDFPTGGYIDVNNYKDGERGGNVRVRTKIEKIDNKTLLVKDVPYGKTTASVIESILKAAEKGKIKIKKVEDNTASTAEIIVTLQPGTSSDKAIDALYAFSDCETSISPCCCVIKDEKPQFLNVSELLRYSVDRTKQILKADLEYQRADTLESLLYASLEKIFIEERIYKDRGYEQAKDLDAAVAHIDKRLDPFKAQFVRDITRDDILRLLEIKMGRILKFNIDKANNYIATLNERIADIDNKLAHLVEHSIKWFEGLKKKYGHQFPRRTIIRDFDTIVASKVAEANEKLYINRADGFIGTALKKDEFVCTCSDIDDIIIFYKDGKFKVIKVSEKIYVGKNVIYLNVFKRNDTRTIYNVLYQDGRGGIVYMKRFAVTGVTRDREYDLTQGKPGSKVMWFTANPNGEAEVLRITLKPKPRLKVLQFDIDLAELGIKGKLTRGNLVTKNEVHRISLKEHGVSTLGDREVWFDPDVLRLNYENHGFSLGKFSGDDRILVIMKNGDFYTTTSEATNHYEDGILRIEKYVEGKVWTAIVDDADQGFLYIKRCTLEDKNNKQSMIGGNPDSKLLSLTDEKFPRFDVKFGGGDAFRENLVIDADEYIGVKSFKAKGKRVSNFTIDSVTEIEPREVPEEEDQSAATVAEMDNTDTDATISDAINQQEVRDQLTGQTRLFGEGDE
;
A
#
# COMPACT_ATOMS: atom_id res chain seq x y z
N MET A 1 -46.31 -58.93 26.54
CA MET A 1 -46.70 -59.05 27.96
C MET A 1 -45.89 -58.05 28.72
N ASN A 2 -46.61 -57.03 29.07
CA ASN A 2 -46.51 -56.21 30.29
C ASN A 2 -45.14 -55.54 30.58
N ASN A 3 -45.22 -54.38 30.59
CA ASN A 3 -45.83 -53.20 31.26
C ASN A 3 -44.77 -52.36 32.00
N ASP A 4 -44.78 -51.09 31.62
CA ASP A 4 -44.85 -49.92 32.48
C ASP A 4 -43.73 -49.63 33.48
N ASN A 5 -42.96 -48.51 33.28
CA ASN A 5 -43.32 -47.28 33.99
C ASN A 5 -42.33 -46.20 33.72
N GLU A 6 -42.86 -45.04 33.33
CA GLU A 6 -42.30 -43.72 33.39
C GLU A 6 -41.66 -43.39 34.73
N LYS A 7 -40.54 -42.77 34.75
CA LYS A 7 -40.20 -41.64 35.65
C LYS A 7 -38.96 -40.91 35.15
N THR A 8 -39.17 -39.68 34.73
CA THR A 8 -38.14 -38.63 34.72
C THR A 8 -37.57 -38.45 36.13
N PRO A 9 -36.27 -38.06 36.18
CA PRO A 9 -35.85 -37.04 37.12
C PRO A 9 -35.04 -35.94 36.41
N GLU A 10 -35.54 -34.77 36.51
CA GLU A 10 -34.71 -33.53 36.60
C GLU A 10 -33.81 -33.64 37.84
N GLU A 11 -32.75 -32.82 37.75
CA GLU A 11 -31.75 -32.46 38.77
C GLU A 11 -30.55 -33.39 38.94
N LEU A 12 -29.43 -32.68 38.80
CA LEU A 12 -28.04 -32.89 39.18
C LEU A 12 -27.06 -33.05 38.03
N ASN A 13 -26.65 -31.91 37.53
CA ASN A 13 -25.34 -31.82 36.89
C ASN A 13 -24.73 -30.43 37.14
N GLU A 14 -24.31 -30.20 38.36
CA GLU A 14 -23.31 -29.18 38.66
C GLU A 14 -21.93 -29.73 38.30
N GLN A 15 -21.40 -29.33 37.17
CA GLN A 15 -19.97 -29.41 36.87
C GLN A 15 -19.34 -28.04 37.16
N PRO A 16 -18.20 -27.99 37.83
CA PRO A 16 -17.54 -26.74 38.14
C PRO A 16 -16.97 -26.08 36.86
N GLN A 17 -17.40 -24.89 36.57
CA GLN A 17 -16.82 -24.00 35.54
C GLN A 17 -15.38 -23.68 35.93
N ALA A 18 -14.45 -24.09 35.07
CA ALA A 18 -13.09 -23.61 35.12
C ALA A 18 -13.08 -22.14 34.69
N THR A 19 -12.87 -21.25 35.63
CA THR A 19 -12.61 -19.84 35.38
C THR A 19 -11.27 -19.71 34.71
N ASN A 20 -11.26 -19.29 33.45
CA ASN A 20 -10.08 -18.72 32.79
C ASN A 20 -9.76 -17.37 33.44
N PRO A 21 -8.55 -17.11 33.88
CA PRO A 21 -8.13 -15.75 34.17
C PRO A 21 -7.69 -15.09 32.85
N GLU A 22 -8.58 -14.39 32.20
CA GLU A 22 -8.21 -13.36 31.24
C GLU A 22 -7.55 -12.23 32.03
N GLY A 23 -6.23 -12.15 31.93
CA GLY A 23 -5.48 -11.00 32.37
C GLY A 23 -5.65 -9.87 31.39
N GLU A 24 -6.55 -8.96 31.67
CA GLU A 24 -6.59 -7.65 31.03
C GLU A 24 -5.25 -6.94 31.34
N MET A 25 -4.42 -6.75 30.30
CA MET A 25 -3.36 -5.74 30.36
C MET A 25 -4.01 -4.38 30.23
N ASN A 26 -4.28 -3.76 31.33
CA ASN A 26 -4.57 -2.33 31.38
C ASN A 26 -3.33 -1.54 30.95
N ASP A 27 -3.43 -0.82 29.86
CA ASP A 27 -2.58 0.30 29.51
C ASP A 27 -2.73 1.38 30.57
N THR A 28 -1.85 1.37 31.55
CA THR A 28 -1.67 2.50 32.48
C THR A 28 -0.84 3.55 31.77
N GLN A 29 -1.53 4.56 31.26
CA GLN A 29 -0.92 5.86 30.97
C GLN A 29 -0.12 6.32 32.21
N ALA A 30 1.16 6.56 31.98
CA ALA A 30 1.98 7.26 32.97
C ALA A 30 1.45 8.68 33.11
N SER A 31 0.75 8.95 34.21
CA SER A 31 0.47 10.30 34.64
C SER A 31 1.72 10.86 35.32
N ASP A 32 2.24 11.95 34.79
CA ASP A 32 3.22 12.81 35.45
C ASP A 32 2.61 13.35 36.76
N ALA A 33 2.97 12.70 37.85
CA ALA A 33 2.80 13.30 39.17
C ALA A 33 4.15 13.85 39.62
N PRO A 34 4.20 15.07 40.20
CA PRO A 34 5.44 15.66 40.64
C PRO A 34 6.01 14.85 41.80
N VAL A 35 7.28 14.52 41.68
CA VAL A 35 8.06 13.95 42.78
C VAL A 35 8.16 15.00 43.89
N GLU A 36 7.43 14.80 44.96
CA GLU A 36 7.67 15.58 46.20
C GLU A 36 9.04 15.15 46.76
N ASP A 37 9.90 16.17 46.96
CA ASP A 37 11.16 16.04 47.69
C ASP A 37 10.86 15.60 49.13
N VAL A 38 11.09 14.34 49.42
CA VAL A 38 11.13 13.86 50.80
C VAL A 38 12.39 14.38 51.42
N GLN A 39 12.28 15.47 52.19
CA GLN A 39 13.33 15.94 53.06
C GLN A 39 13.62 14.82 54.07
N ALA A 40 14.86 14.39 54.14
CA ALA A 40 15.34 13.48 55.15
C ALA A 40 15.22 14.16 56.52
N GLU A 41 14.38 13.66 57.44
CA GLU A 41 14.36 14.03 58.83
C GLU A 41 15.71 13.65 59.46
N GLU A 42 16.43 14.67 59.97
CA GLU A 42 17.60 14.50 60.83
C GLU A 42 17.12 13.94 62.19
N VAL A 43 17.36 12.64 62.37
CA VAL A 43 17.26 12.05 63.72
C VAL A 43 18.51 12.47 64.53
N THR A 44 18.39 13.46 65.31
CA THR A 44 19.42 13.82 66.33
C THR A 44 19.39 12.79 67.47
N THR A 45 20.39 11.96 67.57
CA THR A 45 20.69 11.20 68.81
C THR A 45 21.36 12.08 69.82
N ASP A 46 20.88 11.99 71.03
CA ASP A 46 21.20 12.77 72.24
C ASP A 46 22.61 12.48 72.78
N ASP A 47 23.64 12.57 71.93
CA ASP A 47 25.04 12.52 72.38
C ASP A 47 25.85 13.39 71.41
N GLY A 48 26.19 14.59 71.97
CA GLY A 48 26.82 15.71 71.26
C GLY A 48 28.26 15.48 70.73
N THR A 49 28.43 14.50 69.85
CA THR A 49 29.65 14.29 69.05
C THR A 49 29.39 14.31 67.59
N THR A 50 29.74 15.42 66.94
CA THR A 50 29.89 15.51 65.51
C THR A 50 30.90 14.50 65.01
N SER A 51 30.45 13.33 64.62
CA SER A 51 31.29 12.37 63.89
C SER A 51 31.22 12.65 62.39
N ALA A 52 32.41 12.82 61.79
CA ALA A 52 32.68 12.99 60.42
C ALA A 52 31.89 11.96 59.53
N HIS A 53 31.42 12.44 58.42
CA HIS A 53 30.80 11.60 57.36
C HIS A 53 31.62 10.34 57.13
N SER A 54 31.22 9.24 57.74
CA SER A 54 31.58 7.91 57.33
C SER A 54 30.90 7.66 56.01
N SER A 55 31.63 7.78 54.90
CA SER A 55 31.20 7.26 53.62
C SER A 55 30.90 5.77 53.80
N TYR A 56 29.62 5.44 53.95
CA TYR A 56 29.14 4.05 53.98
C TYR A 56 29.54 3.43 52.65
N LYS A 57 30.71 2.80 52.61
CA LYS A 57 31.10 1.94 51.51
C LYS A 57 30.18 0.74 51.56
N LEU A 58 29.16 0.77 50.74
CA LEU A 58 28.31 -0.41 50.46
C LEU A 58 29.26 -1.62 50.30
N PRO A 59 28.97 -2.75 50.94
CA PRO A 59 29.72 -3.97 50.70
C PRO A 59 29.82 -4.20 49.20
N LYS A 60 30.98 -4.59 48.69
CA LYS A 60 31.21 -4.86 47.27
C LYS A 60 30.12 -5.72 46.66
N ASP A 61 29.53 -6.63 47.40
CA ASP A 61 28.44 -7.51 46.99
C ASP A 61 27.08 -6.82 46.74
N LYS A 62 26.77 -5.71 47.45
CA LYS A 62 25.52 -4.95 47.20
C LYS A 62 25.64 -3.99 46.02
N LYS A 63 26.83 -3.44 45.77
CA LYS A 63 27.10 -2.68 44.56
C LYS A 63 27.08 -3.57 43.31
N LEU A 64 27.56 -4.83 43.46
CA LEU A 64 27.48 -5.85 42.45
C LEU A 64 26.03 -6.29 42.17
N GLN A 65 25.11 -6.23 43.10
CA GLN A 65 23.72 -6.67 42.79
C GLN A 65 23.00 -5.79 41.78
N LEU A 66 22.99 -4.46 41.92
CA LEU A 66 22.27 -3.59 40.95
C LEU A 66 23.07 -3.39 39.66
N SER A 67 24.36 -3.16 39.77
CA SER A 67 25.30 -3.06 38.66
C SER A 67 25.40 -4.39 37.88
N GLY A 68 25.48 -5.54 38.59
CA GLY A 68 25.51 -6.83 37.98
C GLY A 68 24.17 -7.25 37.35
N MET A 69 23.04 -6.75 37.84
CA MET A 69 21.75 -6.94 37.16
C MET A 69 21.73 -6.26 35.79
N TYR A 70 22.28 -5.04 35.66
CA TYR A 70 22.33 -4.30 34.42
C TYR A 70 23.51 -4.74 33.51
N GLU A 71 24.68 -4.96 34.06
CA GLU A 71 25.91 -5.25 33.32
C GLU A 71 26.02 -6.71 32.88
N ASN A 72 25.42 -7.64 33.63
CA ASN A 72 25.49 -9.08 33.30
C ASN A 72 24.11 -9.64 33.00
N TRP A 73 23.21 -9.71 33.94
CA TRP A 73 21.95 -10.43 33.78
C TRP A 73 21.05 -9.81 32.72
N PHE A 74 20.93 -8.49 32.65
CA PHE A 74 20.11 -7.84 31.64
C PHE A 74 20.75 -7.94 30.26
N LEU A 75 22.07 -7.78 30.14
CA LEU A 75 22.80 -7.94 28.90
C LEU A 75 22.77 -9.40 28.43
N ASP A 76 22.96 -10.36 29.33
CA ASP A 76 22.86 -11.79 29.01
C ASP A 76 21.45 -12.14 28.54
N TYR A 77 20.42 -11.68 29.24
CA TYR A 77 19.05 -11.88 28.80
C TYR A 77 18.74 -11.19 27.48
N ALA A 78 19.17 -9.94 27.29
CA ALA A 78 18.98 -9.22 26.04
C ALA A 78 19.67 -9.91 24.87
N SER A 79 20.93 -10.37 25.08
CA SER A 79 21.69 -11.13 24.10
C SER A 79 20.98 -12.44 23.74
N TYR A 80 20.55 -13.20 24.76
CA TYR A 80 19.79 -14.42 24.56
C TYR A 80 18.51 -14.19 23.76
N VAL A 81 17.72 -13.13 24.08
CA VAL A 81 16.49 -12.84 23.34
C VAL A 81 16.77 -12.44 21.89
N ILE A 82 17.88 -11.74 21.62
CA ILE A 82 18.29 -11.35 20.28
C ILE A 82 18.77 -12.57 19.49
N LEU A 83 19.72 -13.31 20.01
CA LEU A 83 20.42 -14.38 19.28
C LEU A 83 19.59 -15.67 19.21
N GLU A 84 18.91 -16.04 20.32
CA GLU A 84 18.32 -17.36 20.50
C GLU A 84 16.79 -17.38 20.44
N ARG A 85 16.13 -16.24 20.12
CA ARG A 85 14.65 -16.20 20.12
C ARG A 85 14.03 -15.37 19.01
N ALA A 86 14.36 -14.07 18.92
CA ALA A 86 13.55 -13.11 18.17
C ALA A 86 14.02 -12.89 16.73
N VAL A 87 15.32 -12.94 16.49
CA VAL A 87 15.95 -12.59 15.20
C VAL A 87 16.32 -13.85 14.43
N PRO A 88 15.99 -13.95 13.12
CA PRO A 88 16.37 -15.11 12.30
C PRO A 88 17.86 -15.11 11.96
N HIS A 89 18.44 -16.29 11.79
CA HIS A 89 19.80 -16.44 11.29
C HIS A 89 19.86 -16.21 9.78
N ILE A 90 20.91 -15.55 9.28
CA ILE A 90 21.02 -15.20 7.86
C ILE A 90 21.18 -16.42 6.95
N GLU A 91 21.82 -17.49 7.43
CA GLU A 91 22.14 -18.68 6.62
C GLU A 91 20.92 -19.49 6.22
N ASP A 92 20.00 -19.75 7.15
CA ASP A 92 18.79 -20.55 6.90
C ASP A 92 17.48 -19.76 6.98
N GLY A 93 17.55 -18.50 7.42
CA GLY A 93 16.36 -17.64 7.56
C GLY A 93 15.41 -18.05 8.68
N LEU A 94 15.82 -18.93 9.57
CA LEU A 94 15.00 -19.49 10.63
C LEU A 94 15.40 -18.95 12.00
N LYS A 95 14.39 -18.84 12.87
CA LYS A 95 14.61 -18.66 14.31
C LYS A 95 14.98 -20.01 14.94
N PRO A 96 15.67 -20.04 16.09
CA PRO A 96 16.08 -21.28 16.73
C PRO A 96 14.93 -22.27 16.95
N VAL A 97 13.77 -21.82 17.42
CA VAL A 97 12.59 -22.70 17.60
C VAL A 97 12.12 -23.29 16.28
N GLN A 98 12.13 -22.52 15.19
CA GLN A 98 11.71 -23.00 13.87
C GLN A 98 12.69 -24.03 13.32
N ARG A 99 13.99 -23.81 13.49
CA ARG A 99 15.05 -24.73 13.10
C ARG A 99 14.93 -26.07 13.84
N ARG A 100 14.68 -26.03 15.15
CA ARG A 100 14.48 -27.21 15.99
C ARG A 100 13.24 -28.01 15.58
N ILE A 101 12.11 -27.32 15.27
CA ILE A 101 10.92 -27.96 14.71
C ILE A 101 11.23 -28.67 13.40
N MET A 102 11.90 -27.99 12.45
CA MET A 102 12.26 -28.59 11.17
C MET A 102 13.20 -29.79 11.34
N HIS A 103 14.16 -29.70 12.27
CA HIS A 103 15.06 -30.79 12.60
C HIS A 103 14.29 -32.02 13.13
N VAL A 104 13.40 -31.84 14.08
CA VAL A 104 12.58 -32.90 14.66
C VAL A 104 11.68 -33.54 13.60
N MET A 105 11.01 -32.72 12.79
CA MET A 105 10.19 -33.23 11.69
C MET A 105 11.02 -34.07 10.72
N LYS A 106 12.27 -33.68 10.43
CA LYS A 106 13.18 -34.46 9.56
C LYS A 106 13.62 -35.76 10.20
N LYS A 107 13.92 -35.75 11.51
CA LYS A 107 14.33 -36.94 12.25
C LYS A 107 13.24 -38.00 12.30
N SER A 108 11.98 -37.58 12.39
CA SER A 108 10.80 -38.47 12.44
C SER A 108 10.12 -38.68 11.08
N ASP A 109 10.71 -38.16 9.99
CA ASP A 109 10.12 -38.19 8.64
C ASP A 109 10.00 -39.63 8.12
N ASN A 110 8.79 -40.02 7.83
CA ASN A 110 8.44 -41.32 7.20
C ASN A 110 7.50 -41.12 6.00
N GLY A 111 7.34 -39.90 5.51
CA GLY A 111 6.46 -39.53 4.40
C GLY A 111 4.98 -39.38 4.77
N HIS A 112 4.59 -39.73 6.00
CA HIS A 112 3.21 -39.61 6.47
C HIS A 112 2.99 -38.38 7.33
N TYR A 113 1.72 -37.97 7.45
CA TYR A 113 1.34 -36.91 8.37
C TYR A 113 1.48 -37.37 9.82
N ALA A 114 2.06 -36.53 10.66
CA ALA A 114 2.21 -36.71 12.10
C ALA A 114 1.35 -35.70 12.89
N LYS A 115 0.83 -36.12 14.04
CA LYS A 115 0.11 -35.20 14.94
C LYS A 115 1.02 -34.08 15.42
N VAL A 116 0.53 -32.84 15.32
CA VAL A 116 1.27 -31.65 15.79
C VAL A 116 1.66 -31.77 17.26
N ALA A 117 0.79 -32.36 18.11
CA ALA A 117 1.12 -32.58 19.51
C ALA A 117 2.36 -33.48 19.72
N GLY A 118 2.57 -34.48 18.86
CA GLY A 118 3.76 -35.33 18.87
C GLY A 118 5.01 -34.54 18.47
N ILE A 119 4.94 -33.80 17.35
CA ILE A 119 6.05 -32.95 16.88
C ILE A 119 6.46 -31.94 17.96
N VAL A 120 5.48 -31.29 18.61
CA VAL A 120 5.73 -30.34 19.70
C VAL A 120 6.43 -31.02 20.89
N GLY A 121 5.93 -32.20 21.30
CA GLY A 121 6.54 -33.00 22.40
C GLY A 121 7.99 -33.38 22.11
N ASP A 122 8.25 -33.88 20.88
CA ASP A 122 9.61 -34.25 20.48
C ASP A 122 10.53 -33.02 20.37
N THR A 123 10.00 -31.86 20.01
CA THR A 123 10.78 -30.61 19.92
C THR A 123 11.22 -30.10 21.30
N MET A 124 10.51 -30.42 22.37
CA MET A 124 10.88 -30.03 23.75
C MET A 124 12.22 -30.63 24.19
N HIS A 125 12.69 -31.74 23.57
CA HIS A 125 14.02 -32.27 23.81
C HIS A 125 15.16 -31.35 23.31
N TYR A 126 14.83 -30.38 22.48
CA TYR A 126 15.79 -29.43 21.90
C TYR A 126 15.52 -27.99 22.35
N HIS A 127 14.29 -27.66 22.68
CA HIS A 127 13.88 -26.27 22.97
C HIS A 127 13.45 -26.10 24.44
N PRO A 128 14.21 -25.31 25.23
CA PRO A 128 14.00 -25.18 26.68
C PRO A 128 12.86 -24.22 27.06
N HIS A 129 11.75 -24.26 26.30
CA HIS A 129 10.57 -23.41 26.55
C HIS A 129 9.28 -24.21 26.43
N GLY A 130 8.18 -23.67 26.95
CA GLY A 130 6.88 -24.33 26.97
C GLY A 130 6.34 -24.71 25.60
N ASP A 131 5.58 -25.80 25.56
CA ASP A 131 4.93 -26.38 24.38
C ASP A 131 4.08 -25.39 23.57
N ALA A 132 3.43 -24.42 24.23
CA ALA A 132 2.62 -23.40 23.58
C ALA A 132 3.46 -22.53 22.59
N SER A 133 4.72 -22.23 22.93
CA SER A 133 5.61 -21.46 22.05
C SER A 133 6.01 -22.27 20.82
N ILE A 134 6.30 -23.55 20.98
CA ILE A 134 6.64 -24.48 19.89
C ILE A 134 5.41 -24.68 18.98
N TYR A 135 4.24 -24.92 19.59
CA TYR A 135 2.97 -25.05 18.86
C TYR A 135 2.69 -23.81 17.99
N SER A 136 2.77 -22.63 18.57
CA SER A 136 2.54 -21.36 17.84
C SER A 136 3.53 -21.16 16.70
N ALA A 137 4.80 -21.52 16.90
CA ALA A 137 5.81 -21.44 15.86
C ALA A 137 5.55 -22.44 14.72
N LEU A 138 5.15 -23.67 15.02
CA LEU A 138 4.78 -24.66 14.01
C LEU A 138 3.54 -24.25 13.22
N VAL A 139 2.52 -23.71 13.89
CA VAL A 139 1.33 -23.16 13.23
C VAL A 139 1.72 -22.04 12.26
N ALA A 140 2.56 -21.12 12.71
CA ALA A 140 3.03 -20.01 11.86
C ALA A 140 3.85 -20.48 10.63
N ILE A 141 4.65 -21.55 10.76
CA ILE A 141 5.35 -22.17 9.61
C ILE A 141 4.35 -22.83 8.66
N GLY A 142 3.39 -23.59 9.19
CA GLY A 142 2.40 -24.29 8.40
C GLY A 142 1.47 -23.37 7.62
N GLN A 143 1.04 -22.25 8.22
CA GLN A 143 0.21 -21.25 7.56
C GLN A 143 0.89 -20.56 6.37
N LYS A 144 2.23 -20.56 6.29
CA LYS A 144 2.98 -20.03 5.15
C LYS A 144 2.97 -20.96 3.93
N GLY A 145 2.67 -22.25 4.10
CA GLY A 145 2.47 -23.23 3.03
C GLY A 145 3.69 -23.53 2.17
N LEU A 146 4.93 -23.27 2.66
CA LEU A 146 6.15 -23.52 1.91
C LEU A 146 6.92 -24.74 2.42
N LEU A 147 7.18 -24.81 3.73
CA LEU A 147 8.04 -25.83 4.34
C LEU A 147 7.26 -27.03 4.89
N VAL A 148 5.99 -26.83 5.23
CA VAL A 148 5.17 -27.82 5.92
C VAL A 148 3.85 -27.97 5.21
N ASP A 149 3.50 -29.20 4.83
CA ASP A 149 2.17 -29.59 4.40
C ASP A 149 1.29 -29.77 5.63
N THR A 150 0.09 -29.24 5.58
CA THR A 150 -0.84 -29.18 6.71
C THR A 150 -2.12 -29.96 6.44
N GLN A 151 -2.65 -30.63 7.47
CA GLN A 151 -3.94 -31.29 7.42
C GLN A 151 -4.77 -30.95 8.66
N GLY A 152 -6.05 -30.65 8.47
CA GLY A 152 -6.97 -30.19 9.51
C GLY A 152 -7.13 -28.66 9.52
N ASN A 153 -7.67 -28.12 10.62
CA ASN A 153 -7.90 -26.69 10.77
C ASN A 153 -6.67 -25.98 11.38
N TRP A 154 -5.90 -25.33 10.54
CA TRP A 154 -4.72 -24.56 10.92
C TRP A 154 -5.00 -23.07 11.16
N GLY A 155 -6.28 -22.70 11.35
CA GLY A 155 -6.70 -21.31 11.47
C GLY A 155 -6.84 -20.63 10.12
N ASN A 156 -7.17 -19.34 10.16
CA ASN A 156 -7.33 -18.52 8.95
C ASN A 156 -6.63 -17.17 9.14
N ILE A 157 -5.65 -16.88 8.30
CA ILE A 157 -4.89 -15.62 8.35
C ILE A 157 -5.74 -14.39 7.97
N LEU A 158 -6.88 -14.59 7.27
CA LEU A 158 -7.78 -13.50 6.89
C LEU A 158 -8.72 -13.11 8.03
N THR A 159 -9.35 -14.10 8.68
CA THR A 159 -10.29 -13.85 9.79
C THR A 159 -9.58 -13.69 11.14
N GLY A 160 -8.37 -14.26 11.27
CA GLY A 160 -7.63 -14.31 12.53
C GLY A 160 -8.03 -15.50 13.41
N ASP A 161 -8.83 -16.44 12.89
CA ASP A 161 -9.20 -17.64 13.61
C ASP A 161 -7.98 -18.47 13.98
N GLY A 162 -7.92 -18.93 15.23
CA GLY A 162 -6.84 -19.78 15.73
C GLY A 162 -6.88 -21.19 15.15
N ALA A 163 -5.72 -21.86 15.13
CA ALA A 163 -5.64 -23.26 14.76
C ALA A 163 -6.29 -24.16 15.83
N ALA A 164 -6.82 -25.31 15.41
CA ALA A 164 -7.33 -26.33 16.30
C ALA A 164 -6.21 -26.92 17.18
N ALA A 165 -6.55 -27.47 18.35
CA ALA A 165 -5.55 -28.05 19.25
C ALA A 165 -4.66 -29.09 18.54
N GLY A 166 -3.37 -29.15 18.88
CA GLY A 166 -2.34 -29.94 18.20
C GLY A 166 -2.63 -31.45 18.09
N ARG A 167 -3.56 -31.99 18.95
CA ARG A 167 -4.02 -33.37 18.86
C ARG A 167 -4.97 -33.65 17.67
N TYR A 168 -5.55 -32.60 17.05
CA TYR A 168 -6.51 -32.72 15.95
C TYR A 168 -5.87 -32.43 14.59
N ILE A 169 -4.84 -31.60 14.55
CA ILE A 169 -4.17 -31.19 13.32
C ILE A 169 -2.88 -31.99 13.08
N GLU A 170 -2.51 -32.13 11.84
CA GLU A 170 -1.38 -32.94 11.40
C GLU A 170 -0.48 -32.18 10.44
N ALA A 171 0.79 -32.51 10.47
CA ALA A 171 1.83 -31.89 9.64
C ALA A 171 2.81 -32.92 9.09
N ARG A 172 3.39 -32.64 7.94
CA ARG A 172 4.59 -33.31 7.40
C ARG A 172 5.47 -32.29 6.66
N LEU A 173 6.71 -32.65 6.43
CA LEU A 173 7.58 -31.83 5.58
C LEU A 173 7.09 -31.82 4.14
N SER A 174 7.12 -30.64 3.50
CA SER A 174 6.81 -30.51 2.08
C SER A 174 7.93 -31.14 1.23
N GLU A 175 7.63 -31.53 0.00
CA GLU A 175 8.67 -31.98 -0.96
C GLU A 175 9.74 -30.91 -1.17
N PHE A 176 9.34 -29.64 -1.21
CA PHE A 176 10.27 -28.53 -1.30
C PHE A 176 11.22 -28.46 -0.09
N ALA A 177 10.70 -28.61 1.12
CA ALA A 177 11.54 -28.60 2.32
C ALA A 177 12.54 -29.75 2.33
N LEU A 178 12.11 -30.95 1.95
CA LEU A 178 12.98 -32.13 1.87
C LEU A 178 14.13 -31.98 0.85
N GLU A 179 13.88 -31.31 -0.27
CA GLU A 179 14.85 -31.08 -1.31
C GLU A 179 15.83 -29.93 -0.99
N VAL A 180 15.32 -28.87 -0.36
CA VAL A 180 16.04 -27.59 -0.26
C VAL A 180 16.72 -27.40 1.10
N VAL A 181 16.10 -27.86 2.19
CA VAL A 181 16.49 -27.45 3.56
C VAL A 181 17.49 -28.43 4.20
N PHE A 182 17.46 -29.68 3.82
CA PHE A 182 18.20 -30.72 4.52
C PHE A 182 19.34 -31.32 3.68
N ASP A 183 20.50 -31.41 4.28
CA ASP A 183 21.64 -32.16 3.78
C ASP A 183 22.59 -32.49 4.95
N ASN A 184 22.45 -33.68 5.51
CA ASN A 184 23.21 -34.11 6.69
C ASN A 184 24.73 -34.13 6.48
N LYS A 185 25.19 -34.18 5.20
CA LYS A 185 26.59 -34.29 4.85
C LYS A 185 27.36 -32.98 5.00
N VAL A 186 26.63 -31.85 4.85
CA VAL A 186 27.15 -30.48 4.93
C VAL A 186 26.61 -29.71 6.12
N THR A 187 25.82 -30.36 6.99
CA THR A 187 25.27 -29.77 8.21
C THR A 187 26.28 -29.77 9.32
N GLU A 188 26.46 -28.63 9.99
CA GLU A 188 27.26 -28.52 11.21
C GLU A 188 26.36 -28.77 12.43
N TRP A 189 26.86 -29.60 13.37
CA TRP A 189 26.07 -30.08 14.51
C TRP A 189 26.61 -29.52 15.82
N THR A 190 25.70 -29.24 16.75
CA THR A 190 26.03 -28.91 18.14
C THR A 190 25.20 -29.75 19.10
N TRP A 191 25.53 -29.71 20.38
CA TRP A 191 24.74 -30.39 21.42
C TRP A 191 23.54 -29.55 21.82
N SER A 192 22.37 -30.19 22.07
CA SER A 192 21.19 -29.58 22.63
C SER A 192 21.49 -29.00 24.04
N TYR A 193 20.62 -28.14 24.52
CA TYR A 193 20.78 -27.44 25.80
C TYR A 193 21.03 -28.38 27.00
N ASP A 194 20.54 -29.63 26.93
CA ASP A 194 20.67 -30.67 27.95
C ASP A 194 21.86 -31.61 27.66
N GLY A 195 22.56 -31.45 26.56
CA GLY A 195 23.71 -32.25 26.15
C GLY A 195 23.37 -33.69 25.75
N THR A 196 22.11 -34.06 25.58
CA THR A 196 21.65 -35.43 25.29
C THR A 196 21.50 -35.72 23.80
N ASN A 197 21.19 -34.69 23.01
CA ASN A 197 20.94 -34.81 21.58
C ASN A 197 21.83 -33.85 20.77
N GLN A 198 22.00 -34.16 19.49
CA GLN A 198 22.63 -33.23 18.55
C GLN A 198 21.57 -32.45 17.76
N GLU A 199 21.76 -31.16 17.61
CA GLU A 199 20.93 -30.28 16.79
C GLU A 199 21.79 -29.50 15.78
N PRO A 200 21.25 -29.08 14.61
CA PRO A 200 21.99 -28.31 13.64
C PRO A 200 22.23 -26.87 14.15
N ILE A 201 23.44 -26.36 13.97
CA ILE A 201 23.75 -24.94 14.22
C ILE A 201 22.90 -24.09 13.27
N THR A 202 22.97 -24.36 11.96
CA THR A 202 22.09 -23.84 10.92
C THR A 202 21.73 -24.96 9.95
N LEU A 203 20.60 -24.85 9.26
CA LEU A 203 20.24 -25.78 8.21
C LEU A 203 20.85 -25.34 6.88
N PRO A 204 21.38 -26.28 6.05
CA PRO A 204 21.96 -25.96 4.77
C PRO A 204 20.89 -25.64 3.70
N ALA A 205 20.21 -24.53 3.87
CA ALA A 205 19.15 -24.09 2.99
C ALA A 205 19.68 -23.66 1.62
N LYS A 206 19.30 -24.37 0.56
CA LYS A 206 19.70 -24.12 -0.83
C LYS A 206 18.72 -23.20 -1.56
N PHE A 207 18.17 -22.18 -0.84
CA PHE A 207 17.19 -21.21 -1.35
C PHE A 207 17.07 -20.04 -0.37
N PRO A 208 16.78 -18.79 -0.79
CA PRO A 208 16.58 -17.63 0.08
C PRO A 208 15.26 -17.70 0.90
N LEU A 209 15.18 -18.62 1.86
CA LEU A 209 13.99 -18.88 2.66
C LEU A 209 13.51 -17.67 3.43
N LEU A 210 14.44 -16.87 3.95
CA LEU A 210 14.14 -15.67 4.73
C LEU A 210 13.29 -14.68 3.93
N LEU A 211 13.63 -14.46 2.66
CA LEU A 211 12.89 -13.55 1.79
C LEU A 211 11.54 -14.12 1.37
N ALA A 212 11.45 -15.43 1.12
CA ALA A 212 10.20 -16.06 0.73
C ALA A 212 9.17 -16.09 1.88
N GLN A 213 9.63 -16.37 3.10
CA GLN A 213 8.76 -16.49 4.25
C GLN A 213 8.53 -15.18 5.00
N GLY A 214 9.46 -14.24 4.89
CA GLY A 214 9.52 -13.11 5.78
C GLY A 214 9.75 -13.51 7.25
N ALA A 215 10.10 -12.54 8.07
CA ALA A 215 10.29 -12.77 9.52
C ALA A 215 9.86 -11.52 10.29
N GLU A 216 9.21 -11.74 11.43
CA GLU A 216 8.87 -10.66 12.35
C GLU A 216 9.25 -11.09 13.77
N GLY A 217 9.91 -10.19 14.52
CA GLY A 217 10.31 -10.46 15.88
C GLY A 217 10.64 -9.19 16.65
N ILE A 218 10.31 -9.18 17.93
CA ILE A 218 10.58 -8.10 18.84
C ILE A 218 11.57 -8.63 19.87
N ALA A 219 12.75 -8.02 19.93
CA ALA A 219 13.79 -8.30 20.88
C ALA A 219 13.99 -7.13 21.84
N VAL A 220 14.96 -7.24 22.75
CA VAL A 220 15.33 -6.14 23.65
C VAL A 220 16.14 -5.10 22.87
N GLY A 221 15.58 -3.90 22.70
CA GLY A 221 16.25 -2.80 21.98
C GLY A 221 16.31 -2.94 20.47
N LEU A 222 15.88 -4.07 19.92
CA LEU A 222 15.89 -4.39 18.49
C LEU A 222 14.54 -4.95 18.04
N SER A 223 14.20 -4.71 16.78
CA SER A 223 13.09 -5.39 16.10
C SER A 223 13.52 -5.86 14.73
N CYS A 224 12.95 -6.97 14.30
CA CYS A 224 13.10 -7.49 12.95
C CYS A 224 11.73 -7.50 12.29
N LYS A 225 11.63 -6.96 11.07
CA LYS A 225 10.45 -7.04 10.22
C LYS A 225 10.86 -7.15 8.76
N ILE A 226 11.08 -8.37 8.32
CA ILE A 226 11.41 -8.72 6.94
C ILE A 226 10.13 -9.14 6.25
N LEU A 227 9.75 -8.41 5.21
CA LEU A 227 8.51 -8.68 4.47
C LEU A 227 8.69 -9.90 3.54
N PRO A 228 7.64 -10.71 3.33
CA PRO A 228 7.69 -11.81 2.38
C PRO A 228 7.73 -11.31 0.94
N HIS A 229 8.42 -12.06 0.07
CA HIS A 229 8.56 -11.79 -1.36
C HIS A 229 8.10 -12.99 -2.19
N ASN A 230 7.76 -12.76 -3.45
CA ASN A 230 7.27 -13.80 -4.34
C ASN A 230 8.35 -14.84 -4.65
N PHE A 231 7.99 -16.12 -4.56
CA PHE A 231 8.88 -17.26 -4.81
C PHE A 231 9.55 -17.22 -6.18
N CYS A 232 8.79 -16.95 -7.23
CA CYS A 232 9.30 -16.90 -8.60
C CYS A 232 10.21 -15.68 -8.81
N GLU A 233 9.87 -14.51 -8.25
CA GLU A 233 10.67 -13.30 -8.38
C GLU A 233 11.99 -13.39 -7.61
N ILE A 234 12.01 -14.07 -6.46
CA ILE A 234 13.26 -14.39 -5.74
C ILE A 234 14.19 -15.22 -6.60
N ILE A 235 13.67 -16.23 -7.31
CA ILE A 235 14.45 -17.06 -8.21
C ILE A 235 14.97 -16.25 -9.41
N ASP A 236 14.12 -15.43 -10.01
CA ASP A 236 14.53 -14.58 -11.13
C ASP A 236 15.65 -13.61 -10.71
N ALA A 237 15.49 -12.97 -9.55
CA ALA A 237 16.52 -12.09 -8.98
C ALA A 237 17.82 -12.85 -8.63
N ALA A 238 17.72 -14.11 -8.14
CA ALA A 238 18.89 -14.93 -7.87
C ALA A 238 19.64 -15.29 -9.16
N VAL A 239 18.91 -15.62 -10.23
CA VAL A 239 19.49 -15.91 -11.55
C VAL A 239 20.11 -14.66 -12.16
N SER A 240 19.45 -13.50 -12.09
CA SER A 240 20.00 -12.22 -12.55
C SER A 240 21.30 -11.88 -11.82
N TYR A 241 21.31 -12.01 -10.49
CA TYR A 241 22.54 -11.81 -9.70
C TYR A 241 23.69 -12.72 -10.13
N LEU A 242 23.42 -14.03 -10.34
CA LEU A 242 24.45 -14.98 -10.78
C LEU A 242 24.96 -14.68 -12.19
N ARG A 243 24.18 -14.04 -13.03
CA ARG A 243 24.56 -13.54 -14.36
C ARG A 243 25.28 -12.19 -14.33
N GLY A 244 25.28 -11.51 -13.17
CA GLY A 244 25.85 -10.16 -13.02
C GLY A 244 24.92 -9.06 -13.51
N GLU A 245 23.62 -9.33 -13.59
CA GLU A 245 22.57 -8.39 -13.99
C GLU A 245 21.96 -7.68 -12.76
N GLU A 246 21.38 -6.49 -12.95
CA GLU A 246 20.64 -5.81 -11.92
C GLU A 246 19.29 -6.48 -11.66
N PHE A 247 18.83 -6.40 -10.42
CA PHE A 247 17.54 -6.94 -10.01
C PHE A 247 16.85 -6.04 -8.99
N HIS A 248 15.54 -6.13 -8.95
CA HIS A 248 14.70 -5.47 -7.95
C HIS A 248 13.71 -6.48 -7.38
N LEU A 249 13.52 -6.45 -6.06
CA LEU A 249 12.55 -7.28 -5.36
C LEU A 249 11.59 -6.41 -4.56
N TYR A 250 10.29 -6.66 -4.74
CA TYR A 250 9.25 -6.00 -4.00
C TYR A 250 8.42 -6.99 -3.20
N PRO A 251 7.92 -6.61 -2.01
CA PRO A 251 7.11 -7.50 -1.19
C PRO A 251 5.89 -8.07 -1.93
N ASP A 252 5.54 -9.30 -1.58
CA ASP A 252 4.32 -9.97 -2.03
C ASP A 252 3.62 -10.61 -0.82
N PHE A 253 2.39 -10.20 -0.56
CA PHE A 253 1.68 -10.59 0.65
C PHE A 253 0.67 -11.71 0.37
N PRO A 254 0.56 -12.72 1.26
CA PRO A 254 -0.39 -13.81 1.10
C PRO A 254 -1.85 -13.34 1.11
N THR A 255 -2.14 -12.20 1.73
CA THR A 255 -3.47 -11.58 1.77
C THR A 255 -3.83 -10.82 0.49
N GLY A 256 -2.88 -10.57 -0.42
CA GLY A 256 -3.09 -9.80 -1.65
C GLY A 256 -3.11 -8.29 -1.41
N GLY A 257 -3.97 -7.58 -2.15
CA GLY A 257 -4.13 -6.12 -2.07
C GLY A 257 -3.31 -5.34 -3.09
N TYR A 258 -3.30 -4.03 -2.93
CA TYR A 258 -2.42 -3.10 -3.66
C TYR A 258 -1.26 -2.67 -2.78
N ILE A 259 -0.08 -2.49 -3.38
CA ILE A 259 1.11 -2.00 -2.68
C ILE A 259 1.73 -0.82 -3.42
N ASP A 260 2.02 0.24 -2.68
CA ASP A 260 2.85 1.37 -3.13
C ASP A 260 4.26 1.20 -2.55
N VAL A 261 5.23 1.09 -3.45
CA VAL A 261 6.64 0.81 -3.14
C VAL A 261 7.57 2.00 -3.32
N ASN A 262 7.03 3.19 -3.63
CA ASN A 262 7.83 4.39 -3.92
C ASN A 262 8.82 4.77 -2.81
N ASN A 263 8.51 4.45 -1.57
CA ASN A 263 9.39 4.71 -0.43
C ASN A 263 9.91 3.42 0.23
N TYR A 264 9.96 2.31 -0.50
CA TYR A 264 10.38 1.01 0.04
C TYR A 264 11.86 0.98 0.44
N LYS A 265 12.72 1.66 -0.32
CA LYS A 265 14.18 1.75 -0.08
C LYS A 265 14.83 0.39 0.12
N ASP A 266 14.50 -0.58 -0.72
CA ASP A 266 15.04 -1.95 -0.66
C ASP A 266 14.93 -2.61 0.74
N GLY A 267 13.89 -2.28 1.49
CA GLY A 267 13.68 -2.83 2.85
C GLY A 267 14.56 -2.23 3.94
N GLU A 268 15.29 -1.15 3.67
CA GLU A 268 16.13 -0.46 4.65
C GLU A 268 15.31 0.21 5.75
N ARG A 269 15.94 0.38 6.91
CA ARG A 269 15.35 1.09 8.04
C ARG A 269 15.03 2.54 7.67
N GLY A 270 13.78 2.95 7.87
CA GLY A 270 13.26 4.26 7.47
C GLY A 270 12.58 4.28 6.11
N GLY A 271 12.59 3.16 5.36
CA GLY A 271 11.66 2.92 4.26
C GLY A 271 10.27 2.54 4.76
N ASN A 272 9.27 2.62 3.89
CA ASN A 272 7.95 2.09 4.14
C ASN A 272 7.24 1.69 2.85
N VAL A 273 6.30 0.78 2.97
CA VAL A 273 5.34 0.44 1.92
C VAL A 273 3.94 0.77 2.42
N ARG A 274 3.09 1.27 1.52
CA ARG A 274 1.67 1.47 1.80
C ARG A 274 0.89 0.33 1.17
N VAL A 275 -0.02 -0.25 1.93
CA VAL A 275 -0.84 -1.38 1.48
C VAL A 275 -2.30 -0.99 1.56
N ARG A 276 -3.04 -1.15 0.46
CA ARG A 276 -4.48 -0.89 0.34
C ARG A 276 -5.25 -2.17 0.03
N THR A 277 -6.43 -2.29 0.59
CA THR A 277 -7.41 -3.30 0.19
C THR A 277 -7.95 -3.01 -1.21
N LYS A 278 -8.39 -4.04 -1.90
CA LYS A 278 -9.18 -3.90 -3.14
C LYS A 278 -10.63 -3.63 -2.78
N ILE A 279 -11.10 -2.43 -3.09
CA ILE A 279 -12.49 -2.02 -2.88
C ILE A 279 -13.16 -1.92 -4.24
N GLU A 280 -14.24 -2.67 -4.44
CA GLU A 280 -15.04 -2.64 -5.66
C GLU A 280 -16.42 -2.06 -5.36
N LYS A 281 -16.94 -1.28 -6.29
CA LYS A 281 -18.30 -0.77 -6.25
C LYS A 281 -19.25 -1.79 -6.87
N ILE A 282 -20.14 -2.37 -6.08
CA ILE A 282 -21.20 -3.28 -6.56
C ILE A 282 -22.33 -2.43 -7.13
N ASP A 283 -22.77 -1.44 -6.38
CA ASP A 283 -23.79 -0.48 -6.75
C ASP A 283 -23.53 0.87 -6.05
N ASN A 284 -24.40 1.87 -6.29
CA ASN A 284 -24.25 3.23 -5.73
C ASN A 284 -24.33 3.31 -4.19
N LYS A 285 -24.63 2.20 -3.51
CA LYS A 285 -24.80 2.14 -2.05
C LYS A 285 -23.99 1.02 -1.41
N THR A 286 -23.41 0.14 -2.20
CA THR A 286 -22.75 -1.07 -1.70
C THR A 286 -21.33 -1.17 -2.24
N LEU A 287 -20.38 -1.24 -1.34
CA LEU A 287 -18.97 -1.46 -1.61
C LEU A 287 -18.56 -2.84 -1.13
N LEU A 288 -17.68 -3.50 -1.87
CA LEU A 288 -17.12 -4.81 -1.56
C LEU A 288 -15.62 -4.69 -1.33
N VAL A 289 -15.16 -5.05 -0.14
CA VAL A 289 -13.73 -5.16 0.20
C VAL A 289 -13.31 -6.61 0.01
N LYS A 290 -12.40 -6.89 -0.93
CA LYS A 290 -12.04 -8.25 -1.39
C LYS A 290 -10.79 -8.84 -0.75
N ASP A 291 -10.04 -8.07 0.00
CA ASP A 291 -8.84 -8.50 0.70
C ASP A 291 -8.59 -7.63 1.94
N VAL A 292 -7.60 -8.01 2.73
CA VAL A 292 -7.20 -7.25 3.92
C VAL A 292 -5.72 -6.91 3.85
N PRO A 293 -5.29 -5.76 4.38
CA PRO A 293 -3.88 -5.41 4.41
C PRO A 293 -3.06 -6.44 5.22
N TYR A 294 -1.83 -6.65 4.80
CA TYR A 294 -0.92 -7.58 5.49
C TYR A 294 -0.78 -7.25 6.99
N GLY A 295 -0.98 -8.25 7.84
CA GLY A 295 -0.95 -8.11 9.29
C GLY A 295 -2.27 -7.63 9.92
N LYS A 296 -3.34 -7.49 9.12
CA LYS A 296 -4.69 -7.19 9.59
C LYS A 296 -5.63 -8.37 9.33
N THR A 297 -6.73 -8.44 10.10
CA THR A 297 -7.80 -9.42 9.92
C THR A 297 -9.08 -8.74 9.49
N THR A 298 -10.04 -9.49 8.92
CA THR A 298 -11.36 -8.95 8.57
C THR A 298 -12.03 -8.31 9.76
N ALA A 299 -11.98 -8.97 10.92
CA ALA A 299 -12.51 -8.42 12.17
C ALA A 299 -11.88 -7.08 12.54
N SER A 300 -10.54 -6.93 12.44
CA SER A 300 -9.85 -5.68 12.77
C SER A 300 -10.18 -4.56 11.77
N VAL A 301 -10.31 -4.89 10.47
CA VAL A 301 -10.71 -3.93 9.43
C VAL A 301 -12.14 -3.46 9.68
N ILE A 302 -13.08 -4.37 9.94
CA ILE A 302 -14.48 -4.05 10.25
C ILE A 302 -14.57 -3.15 11.50
N GLU A 303 -13.86 -3.49 12.56
CA GLU A 303 -13.84 -2.69 13.78
C GLU A 303 -13.31 -1.27 13.52
N SER A 304 -12.25 -1.14 12.72
CA SER A 304 -11.70 0.16 12.34
C SER A 304 -12.69 1.00 11.51
N ILE A 305 -13.42 0.36 10.58
CA ILE A 305 -14.48 0.99 9.78
C ILE A 305 -15.62 1.48 10.68
N LEU A 306 -16.09 0.64 11.60
CA LEU A 306 -17.16 1.00 12.53
C LEU A 306 -16.74 2.15 13.46
N LYS A 307 -15.51 2.12 14.00
CA LYS A 307 -14.95 3.23 14.80
C LYS A 307 -14.87 4.54 14.01
N ALA A 308 -14.53 4.48 12.71
CA ALA A 308 -14.53 5.66 11.85
C ALA A 308 -15.96 6.19 11.57
N ALA A 309 -16.94 5.28 11.44
CA ALA A 309 -18.35 5.63 11.27
C ALA A 309 -18.95 6.25 12.55
N GLU A 310 -18.66 5.68 13.73
CA GLU A 310 -19.07 6.23 15.02
C GLU A 310 -18.55 7.66 15.26
N LYS A 311 -17.30 7.91 14.84
CA LYS A 311 -16.71 9.26 14.84
C LYS A 311 -17.28 10.18 13.74
N GLY A 312 -18.26 9.71 12.96
CA GLY A 312 -18.88 10.48 11.88
C GLY A 312 -17.97 10.79 10.69
N LYS A 313 -16.84 10.10 10.55
CA LYS A 313 -15.88 10.33 9.45
C LYS A 313 -16.30 9.64 8.16
N ILE A 314 -17.08 8.57 8.26
CA ILE A 314 -17.61 7.80 7.14
C ILE A 314 -19.10 7.56 7.37
N LYS A 315 -19.93 7.76 6.34
CA LYS A 315 -21.37 7.55 6.40
C LYS A 315 -21.75 6.13 5.98
N ILE A 316 -21.76 5.23 6.92
CA ILE A 316 -22.08 3.82 6.72
C ILE A 316 -23.42 3.49 7.39
N LYS A 317 -24.21 2.66 6.70
CA LYS A 317 -25.45 2.09 7.25
C LYS A 317 -25.20 0.73 7.93
N LYS A 318 -24.41 -0.13 7.30
CA LYS A 318 -24.16 -1.51 7.73
C LYS A 318 -22.81 -2.01 7.20
N VAL A 319 -22.18 -2.91 7.94
CA VAL A 319 -21.03 -3.71 7.48
C VAL A 319 -21.34 -5.17 7.75
N GLU A 320 -21.08 -6.04 6.79
CA GLU A 320 -21.30 -7.49 6.85
C GLU A 320 -20.03 -8.22 6.45
N ASP A 321 -19.69 -9.26 7.19
CA ASP A 321 -18.54 -10.13 6.89
C ASP A 321 -19.06 -11.44 6.27
N ASN A 322 -18.77 -11.65 4.99
CA ASN A 322 -19.08 -12.87 4.24
C ASN A 322 -17.83 -13.68 3.92
N THR A 323 -16.73 -13.39 4.63
CA THR A 323 -15.44 -14.00 4.38
C THR A 323 -15.48 -15.53 4.53
N ALA A 324 -14.97 -16.22 3.51
CA ALA A 324 -14.79 -17.66 3.50
C ALA A 324 -13.34 -18.03 3.13
N SER A 325 -13.08 -18.50 1.92
CA SER A 325 -11.74 -18.75 1.38
C SER A 325 -11.03 -17.47 0.94
N THR A 326 -11.80 -16.45 0.60
CA THR A 326 -11.35 -15.10 0.24
C THR A 326 -12.03 -14.10 1.15
N ALA A 327 -11.37 -12.97 1.43
CA ALA A 327 -11.99 -11.92 2.20
C ALA A 327 -13.13 -11.28 1.39
N GLU A 328 -14.29 -11.10 2.04
CA GLU A 328 -15.48 -10.51 1.45
C GLU A 328 -16.24 -9.70 2.50
N ILE A 329 -15.93 -8.39 2.60
CA ILE A 329 -16.60 -7.49 3.53
C ILE A 329 -17.50 -6.54 2.72
N ILE A 330 -18.80 -6.59 2.98
CA ILE A 330 -19.80 -5.75 2.34
C ILE A 330 -20.05 -4.52 3.20
N VAL A 331 -19.82 -3.34 2.62
CA VAL A 331 -20.06 -2.05 3.26
C VAL A 331 -21.23 -1.36 2.59
N THR A 332 -22.36 -1.22 3.30
CA THR A 332 -23.54 -0.50 2.81
C THR A 332 -23.48 0.96 3.26
N LEU A 333 -23.51 1.90 2.30
CA LEU A 333 -23.46 3.33 2.51
C LEU A 333 -24.83 3.90 2.92
N GLN A 334 -24.83 5.06 3.58
CA GLN A 334 -26.05 5.82 3.82
C GLN A 334 -26.53 6.48 2.51
N PRO A 335 -27.85 6.64 2.31
CA PRO A 335 -28.39 7.35 1.14
C PRO A 335 -27.78 8.76 1.01
N GLY A 336 -27.45 9.16 -0.22
CA GLY A 336 -26.86 10.46 -0.52
C GLY A 336 -25.36 10.58 -0.21
N THR A 337 -24.67 9.45 -0.06
CA THR A 337 -23.21 9.39 0.07
C THR A 337 -22.61 8.98 -1.27
N SER A 338 -21.63 9.75 -1.75
CA SER A 338 -20.85 9.39 -2.94
C SER A 338 -20.00 8.16 -2.65
N SER A 339 -20.05 7.16 -3.54
CA SER A 339 -19.26 5.93 -3.41
C SER A 339 -17.75 6.19 -3.51
N ASP A 340 -17.33 7.04 -4.45
CA ASP A 340 -15.91 7.38 -4.65
C ASP A 340 -15.35 8.09 -3.41
N LYS A 341 -16.10 9.06 -2.88
CA LYS A 341 -15.72 9.75 -1.64
C LYS A 341 -15.68 8.80 -0.44
N ALA A 342 -16.59 7.83 -0.39
CA ALA A 342 -16.62 6.82 0.67
C ALA A 342 -15.41 5.87 0.59
N ILE A 343 -14.98 5.49 -0.62
CA ILE A 343 -13.76 4.69 -0.84
C ILE A 343 -12.53 5.44 -0.33
N ASP A 344 -12.38 6.71 -0.71
CA ASP A 344 -11.29 7.55 -0.22
C ASP A 344 -11.32 7.71 1.30
N ALA A 345 -12.53 7.86 1.89
CA ALA A 345 -12.71 7.94 3.34
C ALA A 345 -12.34 6.63 4.04
N LEU A 346 -12.66 5.47 3.46
CA LEU A 346 -12.24 4.17 3.97
C LEU A 346 -10.71 4.06 4.00
N TYR A 347 -10.01 4.47 2.95
CA TYR A 347 -8.54 4.49 2.94
C TYR A 347 -7.96 5.50 3.94
N ALA A 348 -8.57 6.68 4.08
CA ALA A 348 -8.04 7.74 4.94
C ALA A 348 -8.27 7.52 6.45
N PHE A 349 -9.36 6.83 6.85
CA PHE A 349 -9.84 6.79 8.23
C PHE A 349 -10.01 5.38 8.81
N SER A 350 -9.73 4.34 8.05
CA SER A 350 -9.81 2.96 8.52
C SER A 350 -8.54 2.17 8.15
N ASP A 351 -8.47 0.94 8.63
CA ASP A 351 -7.40 0.00 8.32
C ASP A 351 -7.46 -0.56 6.88
N CYS A 352 -8.32 -0.02 6.01
CA CYS A 352 -8.31 -0.34 4.57
C CYS A 352 -7.03 0.12 3.87
N GLU A 353 -6.30 1.09 4.44
CA GLU A 353 -4.93 1.44 4.08
C GLU A 353 -4.06 1.37 5.32
N THR A 354 -2.90 0.70 5.20
CA THR A 354 -1.90 0.64 6.27
C THR A 354 -0.51 0.94 5.73
N SER A 355 0.36 1.47 6.60
CA SER A 355 1.77 1.69 6.28
C SER A 355 2.63 0.71 7.07
N ILE A 356 3.52 0.00 6.38
CA ILE A 356 4.41 -1.00 6.97
C ILE A 356 5.84 -0.54 6.77
N SER A 357 6.59 -0.40 7.87
CA SER A 357 8.01 -0.06 7.83
C SER A 357 8.84 -1.33 8.01
N PRO A 358 9.62 -1.75 7.01
CA PRO A 358 10.52 -2.88 7.12
C PRO A 358 11.70 -2.57 8.05
N CYS A 359 12.29 -3.62 8.58
CA CYS A 359 13.51 -3.55 9.38
C CYS A 359 14.22 -4.90 9.25
N CYS A 360 15.09 -5.04 8.26
CA CYS A 360 15.76 -6.31 7.98
C CYS A 360 16.96 -6.51 8.93
N CYS A 361 16.64 -7.05 10.11
CA CYS A 361 17.63 -7.43 11.11
C CYS A 361 17.81 -8.95 11.10
N VAL A 362 19.06 -9.42 11.02
CA VAL A 362 19.42 -10.83 10.98
C VAL A 362 20.63 -11.11 11.89
N ILE A 363 20.77 -12.36 12.33
CA ILE A 363 22.00 -12.80 13.00
C ILE A 363 23.00 -13.28 11.94
N LYS A 364 24.14 -12.63 11.92
CA LYS A 364 25.29 -13.00 11.09
C LYS A 364 26.56 -12.91 11.93
N ASP A 365 27.42 -13.93 11.88
CA ASP A 365 28.65 -13.99 12.67
C ASP A 365 28.38 -13.73 14.17
N GLU A 366 27.35 -14.37 14.73
CA GLU A 366 26.91 -14.25 16.14
C GLU A 366 26.52 -12.80 16.56
N LYS A 367 26.21 -11.92 15.61
CA LYS A 367 25.84 -10.53 15.86
C LYS A 367 24.61 -10.12 15.06
N PRO A 368 23.73 -9.27 15.65
CA PRO A 368 22.65 -8.68 14.87
C PRO A 368 23.19 -7.66 13.87
N GLN A 369 22.80 -7.81 12.63
CA GLN A 369 23.16 -6.92 11.51
C GLN A 369 21.89 -6.44 10.79
N PHE A 370 21.91 -5.17 10.35
CA PHE A 370 20.87 -4.58 9.55
C PHE A 370 21.33 -4.55 8.10
N LEU A 371 20.62 -5.26 7.24
CA LEU A 371 20.93 -5.39 5.82
C LEU A 371 19.71 -4.96 5.00
N ASN A 372 19.93 -4.66 3.72
CA ASN A 372 18.81 -4.49 2.79
C ASN A 372 18.43 -5.82 2.12
N VAL A 373 17.31 -5.82 1.38
CA VAL A 373 16.77 -7.04 0.75
C VAL A 373 17.72 -7.58 -0.32
N SER A 374 18.35 -6.71 -1.08
CA SER A 374 19.33 -7.09 -2.10
C SER A 374 20.57 -7.73 -1.49
N GLU A 375 21.05 -7.23 -0.34
CA GLU A 375 22.18 -7.83 0.38
C GLU A 375 21.80 -9.21 0.94
N LEU A 376 20.59 -9.35 1.50
CA LEU A 376 20.07 -10.65 1.97
C LEU A 376 19.98 -11.66 0.83
N LEU A 377 19.50 -11.26 -0.34
CA LEU A 377 19.43 -12.11 -1.51
C LEU A 377 20.84 -12.57 -1.95
N ARG A 378 21.76 -11.63 -2.13
CA ARG A 378 23.14 -11.93 -2.55
C ARG A 378 23.79 -12.92 -1.60
N TYR A 379 23.69 -12.66 -0.29
CA TYR A 379 24.22 -13.57 0.72
C TYR A 379 23.63 -14.98 0.60
N SER A 380 22.30 -15.09 0.51
CA SER A 380 21.62 -16.39 0.41
C SER A 380 21.94 -17.13 -0.88
N VAL A 381 22.12 -16.44 -2.00
CA VAL A 381 22.52 -17.04 -3.29
C VAL A 381 23.96 -17.52 -3.23
N ASP A 382 24.88 -16.73 -2.67
CA ASP A 382 26.28 -17.14 -2.49
C ASP A 382 26.39 -18.32 -1.53
N ARG A 383 25.60 -18.34 -0.45
CA ARG A 383 25.52 -19.48 0.47
C ARG A 383 24.98 -20.72 -0.23
N THR A 384 23.93 -20.59 -1.04
CA THR A 384 23.40 -21.69 -1.86
C THR A 384 24.47 -22.26 -2.78
N LYS A 385 25.24 -21.41 -3.47
CA LYS A 385 26.36 -21.83 -4.32
C LYS A 385 27.44 -22.56 -3.53
N GLN A 386 27.77 -22.10 -2.32
CA GLN A 386 28.72 -22.76 -1.42
C GLN A 386 28.23 -24.15 -0.98
N ILE A 387 26.95 -24.27 -0.62
CA ILE A 387 26.35 -25.55 -0.20
C ILE A 387 26.34 -26.53 -1.37
N LEU A 388 25.92 -26.10 -2.56
CA LEU A 388 25.93 -26.91 -3.77
C LEU A 388 27.37 -27.41 -4.12
N LYS A 389 28.37 -26.54 -3.93
CA LYS A 389 29.77 -26.91 -4.10
C LYS A 389 30.20 -27.97 -3.09
N ALA A 390 29.90 -27.75 -1.81
CA ALA A 390 30.26 -28.70 -0.73
C ALA A 390 29.57 -30.06 -0.92
N ASP A 391 28.31 -30.10 -1.35
CA ASP A 391 27.62 -31.34 -1.68
C ASP A 391 28.26 -32.06 -2.86
N LEU A 392 28.63 -31.33 -3.92
CA LEU A 392 29.37 -31.93 -5.07
C LEU A 392 30.77 -32.46 -4.66
N GLU A 393 31.50 -31.71 -3.83
CA GLU A 393 32.81 -32.17 -3.31
C GLU A 393 32.65 -33.40 -2.44
N TYR A 394 31.64 -33.48 -1.60
CA TYR A 394 31.32 -34.69 -0.84
C TYR A 394 30.94 -35.86 -1.76
N GLN A 395 30.06 -35.64 -2.74
CA GLN A 395 29.67 -36.69 -3.71
C GLN A 395 30.88 -37.18 -4.51
N ARG A 396 31.82 -36.29 -4.87
CA ARG A 396 33.07 -36.62 -5.53
C ARG A 396 33.92 -37.53 -4.66
N ALA A 397 34.15 -37.16 -3.41
CA ALA A 397 34.92 -37.93 -2.46
C ALA A 397 34.32 -39.34 -2.24
N ASP A 398 33.01 -39.42 -2.00
CA ASP A 398 32.28 -40.68 -1.83
C ASP A 398 32.35 -41.57 -3.09
N THR A 399 32.27 -40.98 -4.29
CA THR A 399 32.35 -41.68 -5.55
C THR A 399 33.76 -42.18 -5.80
N LEU A 400 34.80 -41.39 -5.44
CA LEU A 400 36.22 -41.82 -5.52
C LEU A 400 36.53 -42.97 -4.56
N GLU A 401 36.01 -42.96 -3.33
CA GLU A 401 36.10 -44.05 -2.38
C GLU A 401 35.40 -45.32 -2.91
N SER A 402 34.22 -45.15 -3.52
CA SER A 402 33.50 -46.25 -4.16
C SER A 402 34.27 -46.81 -5.36
N LEU A 403 34.91 -45.94 -6.16
CA LEU A 403 35.75 -46.34 -7.28
C LEU A 403 37.00 -47.11 -6.81
N LEU A 404 37.68 -46.59 -5.77
CA LEU A 404 38.85 -47.27 -5.17
C LEU A 404 38.47 -48.68 -4.70
N TYR A 405 37.38 -48.80 -3.91
CA TYR A 405 36.96 -50.12 -3.40
C TYR A 405 36.55 -51.08 -4.53
N ALA A 406 35.79 -50.61 -5.54
CA ALA A 406 35.42 -51.45 -6.69
C ALA A 406 36.64 -51.91 -7.50
N SER A 407 37.66 -51.05 -7.66
CA SER A 407 38.89 -51.35 -8.34
C SER A 407 39.75 -52.36 -7.54
N LEU A 408 39.89 -52.18 -6.23
CA LEU A 408 40.55 -53.10 -5.32
C LEU A 408 39.87 -54.48 -5.29
N GLU A 409 38.52 -54.53 -5.17
CA GLU A 409 37.74 -55.77 -5.22
C GLU A 409 37.97 -56.53 -6.54
N LYS A 410 37.94 -55.81 -7.68
CA LYS A 410 38.21 -56.37 -8.98
C LYS A 410 39.61 -57.02 -9.04
N ILE A 411 40.64 -56.25 -8.68
CA ILE A 411 42.05 -56.74 -8.71
C ILE A 411 42.21 -57.91 -7.75
N PHE A 412 41.67 -57.81 -6.51
CA PHE A 412 41.80 -58.91 -5.53
C PHE A 412 41.17 -60.19 -6.01
N ILE A 413 40.08 -60.19 -6.76
CA ILE A 413 39.39 -61.34 -7.29
C ILE A 413 40.04 -61.82 -8.61
N GLU A 414 40.34 -60.88 -9.53
CA GLU A 414 40.95 -61.18 -10.86
C GLU A 414 42.30 -61.79 -10.72
N GLU A 415 43.18 -61.20 -9.91
CA GLU A 415 44.54 -61.74 -9.62
C GLU A 415 44.54 -62.91 -8.64
N ARG A 416 43.38 -63.35 -8.17
CA ARG A 416 43.18 -64.47 -7.26
C ARG A 416 44.02 -64.36 -5.96
N ILE A 417 44.24 -63.14 -5.45
CA ILE A 417 45.09 -62.89 -4.28
C ILE A 417 44.62 -63.70 -3.06
N TYR A 418 43.27 -63.90 -2.96
CA TYR A 418 42.66 -64.76 -1.93
C TYR A 418 43.03 -66.22 -2.00
N LYS A 419 43.77 -66.71 -3.07
CA LYS A 419 44.25 -68.09 -3.24
C LYS A 419 45.79 -68.19 -3.21
N ASP A 420 46.48 -67.12 -2.93
CA ASP A 420 47.93 -67.12 -2.83
C ASP A 420 48.42 -67.97 -1.62
N ARG A 421 49.44 -68.79 -1.75
CA ARG A 421 50.00 -69.53 -0.61
C ARG A 421 50.48 -68.69 0.52
N GLY A 422 50.94 -67.42 0.29
CA GLY A 422 51.38 -66.50 1.29
C GLY A 422 50.20 -65.93 2.11
N TYR A 423 48.98 -65.82 1.51
CA TYR A 423 47.76 -65.51 2.20
C TYR A 423 47.19 -66.70 2.98
N GLU A 424 47.08 -67.87 2.35
CA GLU A 424 46.54 -69.11 2.99
C GLU A 424 47.36 -69.57 4.19
N GLN A 425 48.73 -69.35 4.17
CA GLN A 425 49.64 -69.76 5.21
C GLN A 425 50.02 -68.61 6.17
N ALA A 426 49.40 -67.50 6.13
CA ALA A 426 49.63 -66.33 7.03
C ALA A 426 49.40 -66.72 8.47
N LYS A 427 50.40 -66.41 9.32
CA LYS A 427 50.31 -66.79 10.76
C LYS A 427 49.30 -65.96 11.58
N ASP A 428 49.06 -64.80 11.15
CA ASP A 428 48.12 -63.84 11.78
C ASP A 428 47.50 -62.89 10.74
N LEU A 429 46.58 -62.09 11.18
CA LEU A 429 45.84 -61.12 10.33
C LEU A 429 46.80 -60.07 9.73
N ASP A 430 47.84 -59.68 10.49
CA ASP A 430 48.79 -58.66 10.06
C ASP A 430 49.68 -59.15 8.94
N ALA A 431 50.11 -60.43 9.00
CA ALA A 431 50.89 -61.10 7.94
C ALA A 431 50.02 -61.24 6.67
N ALA A 432 48.70 -61.53 6.80
CA ALA A 432 47.78 -61.56 5.68
C ALA A 432 47.57 -60.18 5.03
N VAL A 433 47.41 -59.12 5.81
CA VAL A 433 47.31 -57.73 5.34
C VAL A 433 48.57 -57.31 4.62
N ALA A 434 49.76 -57.58 5.20
CA ALA A 434 51.10 -57.29 4.58
C ALA A 434 51.27 -58.01 3.26
N HIS A 435 50.85 -59.29 3.14
CA HIS A 435 50.91 -60.06 1.88
C HIS A 435 50.00 -59.42 0.81
N ILE A 436 48.77 -59.05 1.15
CA ILE A 436 47.80 -58.41 0.22
C ILE A 436 48.37 -57.06 -0.22
N ASP A 437 48.89 -56.26 0.71
CA ASP A 437 49.43 -54.94 0.38
C ASP A 437 50.61 -55.05 -0.63
N LYS A 438 51.51 -56.00 -0.40
CA LYS A 438 52.59 -56.25 -1.31
C LYS A 438 52.15 -56.76 -2.69
N ARG A 439 51.07 -57.55 -2.77
CA ARG A 439 50.51 -58.02 -4.03
C ARG A 439 49.76 -56.87 -4.78
N LEU A 440 49.30 -55.89 -4.10
CA LEU A 440 48.68 -54.70 -4.68
C LEU A 440 49.71 -53.65 -5.14
N ASP A 441 50.99 -53.74 -4.77
CA ASP A 441 52.05 -52.78 -5.15
C ASP A 441 52.09 -52.45 -6.65
N PRO A 442 52.00 -53.42 -7.61
CA PRO A 442 52.02 -53.12 -9.05
C PRO A 442 50.88 -52.25 -9.51
N PHE A 443 49.75 -52.17 -8.73
CA PHE A 443 48.50 -51.48 -9.08
C PHE A 443 48.36 -50.15 -8.34
N LYS A 444 49.21 -49.88 -7.30
CA LYS A 444 49.08 -48.67 -6.43
C LYS A 444 49.16 -47.40 -7.23
N ALA A 445 49.90 -47.33 -8.32
CA ALA A 445 49.99 -46.15 -9.18
C ALA A 445 48.65 -45.78 -9.91
N GLN A 446 47.65 -46.66 -9.93
CA GLN A 446 46.35 -46.45 -10.58
C GLN A 446 45.33 -45.83 -9.65
N PHE A 447 45.63 -45.79 -8.34
CA PHE A 447 44.69 -45.33 -7.34
C PHE A 447 44.88 -43.86 -7.00
N VAL A 448 43.77 -43.19 -6.63
CA VAL A 448 43.73 -41.76 -6.32
C VAL A 448 44.40 -41.42 -4.98
N ARG A 449 44.45 -42.41 -4.06
CA ARG A 449 45.13 -42.30 -2.77
C ARG A 449 45.80 -43.61 -2.42
N ASP A 450 46.70 -43.55 -1.43
CA ASP A 450 47.33 -44.72 -0.87
C ASP A 450 46.30 -45.68 -0.24
N ILE A 451 46.58 -46.98 -0.39
CA ILE A 451 45.71 -48.02 0.20
C ILE A 451 46.01 -48.07 1.70
N THR A 452 44.98 -47.99 2.51
CA THR A 452 45.08 -48.10 3.96
C THR A 452 44.91 -49.55 4.43
N ARG A 453 45.30 -49.82 5.66
CA ARG A 453 45.04 -51.09 6.32
C ARG A 453 43.55 -51.45 6.33
N ASP A 454 42.71 -50.49 6.56
CA ASP A 454 41.23 -50.65 6.63
C ASP A 454 40.66 -51.03 5.26
N ASP A 455 41.18 -50.51 4.17
CA ASP A 455 40.81 -50.92 2.80
C ASP A 455 41.09 -52.40 2.56
N ILE A 456 42.24 -52.87 3.02
CA ILE A 456 42.60 -54.28 2.93
C ILE A 456 41.73 -55.16 3.84
N LEU A 457 41.42 -54.72 5.06
CA LEU A 457 40.49 -55.41 5.94
C LEU A 457 39.10 -55.54 5.32
N ARG A 458 38.58 -54.51 4.66
CA ARG A 458 37.32 -54.59 3.90
C ARG A 458 37.36 -55.61 2.76
N LEU A 459 38.52 -55.80 2.10
CA LEU A 459 38.66 -56.85 1.11
C LEU A 459 38.56 -58.25 1.72
N LEU A 460 39.06 -58.45 2.96
CA LEU A 460 38.98 -59.71 3.68
C LEU A 460 37.54 -60.04 4.14
N GLU A 461 36.66 -59.07 4.26
CA GLU A 461 35.24 -59.27 4.58
C GLU A 461 34.42 -59.75 3.37
N ILE A 462 34.98 -59.81 2.17
CA ILE A 462 34.27 -60.24 0.98
C ILE A 462 33.85 -61.71 1.11
N LYS A 463 32.55 -61.95 1.12
CA LYS A 463 32.01 -63.33 1.23
C LYS A 463 32.36 -64.19 0.02
N MET A 464 32.76 -65.44 0.24
CA MET A 464 33.07 -66.39 -0.84
C MET A 464 31.98 -66.53 -1.88
N GLY A 465 30.68 -66.38 -1.49
CA GLY A 465 29.56 -66.39 -2.43
C GLY A 465 29.57 -65.21 -3.39
N ARG A 466 30.18 -64.05 -3.03
CA ARG A 466 30.37 -62.90 -3.92
C ARG A 466 31.51 -63.15 -4.89
N ILE A 467 32.57 -63.75 -4.46
CA ILE A 467 33.72 -64.14 -5.32
C ILE A 467 33.25 -65.12 -6.39
N LEU A 468 32.50 -66.18 -6.06
CA LEU A 468 31.95 -67.15 -6.97
C LEU A 468 31.00 -66.62 -8.03
N LYS A 469 30.28 -65.56 -7.69
CA LYS A 469 29.30 -64.88 -8.55
C LYS A 469 29.90 -63.62 -9.22
N PHE A 470 31.18 -63.37 -9.08
CA PHE A 470 31.81 -62.19 -9.64
C PHE A 470 31.85 -62.25 -11.15
N ASN A 471 31.39 -61.19 -11.79
CA ASN A 471 31.38 -60.99 -13.22
C ASN A 471 32.21 -59.73 -13.54
N ILE A 472 33.30 -59.95 -14.26
CA ILE A 472 34.29 -58.94 -14.64
C ILE A 472 33.65 -57.88 -15.52
N ASP A 473 32.74 -58.16 -16.42
CA ASP A 473 32.08 -57.23 -17.30
C ASP A 473 31.15 -56.29 -16.49
N LYS A 474 30.43 -56.86 -15.51
CA LYS A 474 29.62 -56.04 -14.61
C LYS A 474 30.46 -55.12 -13.74
N ALA A 475 31.61 -55.60 -13.24
CA ALA A 475 32.53 -54.79 -12.46
C ALA A 475 33.13 -53.65 -13.31
N ASN A 476 33.53 -53.94 -14.55
CA ASN A 476 34.05 -52.96 -15.48
C ASN A 476 32.98 -51.90 -15.83
N ASN A 477 31.72 -52.31 -16.10
CA ASN A 477 30.63 -51.40 -16.36
C ASN A 477 30.33 -50.50 -15.14
N TYR A 478 30.37 -51.05 -13.92
CA TYR A 478 30.18 -50.28 -12.70
C TYR A 478 31.33 -49.26 -12.51
N ILE A 479 32.60 -49.64 -12.71
CA ILE A 479 33.75 -48.74 -12.67
C ILE A 479 33.61 -47.64 -13.73
N ALA A 480 33.17 -47.96 -14.95
CA ALA A 480 32.89 -46.99 -16.01
C ALA A 480 31.82 -45.97 -15.58
N THR A 481 30.70 -46.43 -15.01
CA THR A 481 29.63 -45.58 -14.50
C THR A 481 30.12 -44.64 -13.38
N LEU A 482 31.00 -45.11 -12.48
CA LEU A 482 31.62 -44.29 -11.44
C LEU A 482 32.52 -43.20 -12.04
N ASN A 483 33.33 -43.55 -13.06
CA ASN A 483 34.17 -42.57 -13.76
C ASN A 483 33.33 -41.52 -14.51
N GLU A 484 32.24 -41.91 -15.19
CA GLU A 484 31.31 -40.99 -15.84
C GLU A 484 30.69 -40.04 -14.81
N ARG A 485 30.29 -40.54 -13.62
CA ARG A 485 29.76 -39.74 -12.54
C ARG A 485 30.77 -38.75 -12.00
N ILE A 486 32.04 -39.15 -11.83
CA ILE A 486 33.13 -38.25 -11.42
C ILE A 486 33.31 -37.14 -12.45
N ALA A 487 33.37 -37.47 -13.73
CA ALA A 487 33.51 -36.51 -14.82
C ALA A 487 32.34 -35.50 -14.85
N ASP A 488 31.10 -35.96 -14.62
CA ASP A 488 29.93 -35.08 -14.50
C ASP A 488 30.04 -34.14 -13.29
N ILE A 489 30.44 -34.65 -12.13
CA ILE A 489 30.68 -33.85 -10.92
C ILE A 489 31.80 -32.84 -11.16
N ASP A 490 32.91 -33.22 -11.74
CA ASP A 490 34.02 -32.32 -12.05
C ASP A 490 33.62 -31.22 -13.04
N ASN A 491 32.80 -31.57 -14.04
CA ASN A 491 32.24 -30.57 -14.95
C ASN A 491 31.30 -29.57 -14.22
N LYS A 492 30.44 -30.04 -13.30
CA LYS A 492 29.58 -29.17 -12.47
C LYS A 492 30.38 -28.27 -11.55
N LEU A 493 31.46 -28.76 -10.95
CA LEU A 493 32.39 -27.98 -10.14
C LEU A 493 33.11 -26.89 -10.93
N ALA A 494 33.54 -27.22 -12.17
CA ALA A 494 34.18 -26.28 -13.09
C ALA A 494 33.22 -25.16 -13.54
N HIS A 495 31.92 -25.47 -13.66
CA HIS A 495 30.89 -24.56 -14.11
C HIS A 495 29.83 -24.32 -13.01
N LEU A 496 30.30 -23.95 -11.80
CA LEU A 496 29.47 -23.90 -10.60
C LEU A 496 28.36 -22.83 -10.70
N VAL A 497 28.60 -21.72 -11.42
CA VAL A 497 27.60 -20.66 -11.62
C VAL A 497 26.44 -21.18 -12.47
N GLU A 498 26.73 -21.83 -13.60
CA GLU A 498 25.70 -22.41 -14.47
C GLU A 498 24.94 -23.53 -13.76
N HIS A 499 25.64 -24.32 -12.94
CA HIS A 499 24.99 -25.33 -12.10
C HIS A 499 24.04 -24.73 -11.10
N SER A 500 24.41 -23.62 -10.45
CA SER A 500 23.56 -22.88 -9.52
C SER A 500 22.35 -22.26 -10.21
N ILE A 501 22.53 -21.69 -11.41
CA ILE A 501 21.41 -21.18 -12.23
C ILE A 501 20.41 -22.30 -12.55
N LYS A 502 20.90 -23.45 -13.03
CA LYS A 502 20.07 -24.62 -13.33
C LYS A 502 19.32 -25.12 -12.09
N TRP A 503 19.93 -25.06 -10.91
CA TRP A 503 19.28 -25.38 -9.64
C TRP A 503 18.08 -24.48 -9.40
N PHE A 504 18.25 -23.16 -9.46
CA PHE A 504 17.17 -22.20 -9.25
C PHE A 504 16.06 -22.31 -10.31
N GLU A 505 16.41 -22.42 -11.59
CA GLU A 505 15.45 -22.63 -12.69
C GLU A 505 14.68 -23.96 -12.51
N GLY A 506 15.35 -25.00 -12.01
CA GLY A 506 14.74 -26.29 -11.67
C GLY A 506 13.67 -26.15 -10.57
N LEU A 507 13.98 -25.41 -9.51
CA LEU A 507 13.03 -25.12 -8.43
C LEU A 507 11.81 -24.31 -8.95
N LYS A 508 12.06 -23.30 -9.79
CA LYS A 508 10.99 -22.51 -10.41
C LYS A 508 10.06 -23.36 -11.26
N LYS A 509 10.63 -24.25 -12.09
CA LYS A 509 9.88 -25.16 -12.95
C LYS A 509 9.03 -26.14 -12.14
N LYS A 510 9.57 -26.66 -11.02
CA LYS A 510 8.90 -27.68 -10.20
C LYS A 510 7.80 -27.09 -9.30
N TYR A 511 8.07 -25.96 -8.65
CA TYR A 511 7.22 -25.41 -7.58
C TYR A 511 6.57 -24.08 -7.91
N GLY A 512 7.08 -23.31 -8.89
CA GLY A 512 6.68 -21.93 -9.16
C GLY A 512 5.19 -21.76 -9.44
N HIS A 513 4.52 -22.75 -10.02
CA HIS A 513 3.08 -22.71 -10.32
C HIS A 513 2.21 -22.60 -9.08
N GLN A 514 2.71 -22.97 -7.89
CA GLN A 514 2.01 -22.90 -6.61
C GLN A 514 2.03 -21.50 -5.99
N PHE A 515 2.95 -20.63 -6.45
CA PHE A 515 3.22 -19.34 -5.84
C PHE A 515 3.07 -18.16 -6.82
N PRO A 516 1.86 -17.93 -7.39
CA PRO A 516 1.62 -16.76 -8.22
C PRO A 516 1.69 -15.49 -7.35
N ARG A 517 2.12 -14.36 -7.93
CA ARG A 517 2.08 -13.07 -7.24
C ARG A 517 0.64 -12.69 -6.90
N ARG A 518 0.40 -12.29 -5.66
CA ARG A 518 -0.93 -11.92 -5.13
C ARG A 518 -1.12 -10.41 -4.97
N THR A 519 -0.06 -9.70 -4.66
CA THR A 519 -0.08 -8.25 -4.41
C THR A 519 0.18 -7.49 -5.70
N ILE A 520 -0.63 -6.49 -6.01
CA ILE A 520 -0.51 -5.66 -7.21
C ILE A 520 0.26 -4.39 -6.86
N ILE A 521 1.38 -4.14 -7.54
CA ILE A 521 2.16 -2.91 -7.39
C ILE A 521 1.43 -1.79 -8.12
N ARG A 522 1.17 -0.70 -7.41
CA ARG A 522 0.46 0.48 -7.94
C ARG A 522 0.87 1.72 -7.16
N ASP A 523 1.03 2.85 -7.84
CA ASP A 523 1.18 4.14 -7.20
C ASP A 523 -0.14 4.57 -6.55
N PHE A 524 -0.06 5.10 -5.34
CA PHE A 524 -1.24 5.58 -4.63
C PHE A 524 -1.34 7.09 -4.69
N ASP A 525 -2.48 7.58 -5.14
CA ASP A 525 -2.82 8.99 -5.01
C ASP A 525 -2.80 9.43 -3.55
N THR A 526 -2.33 10.65 -3.32
CA THR A 526 -2.33 11.22 -1.97
C THR A 526 -3.73 11.65 -1.58
N ILE A 527 -4.39 10.86 -0.75
CA ILE A 527 -5.69 11.22 -0.18
C ILE A 527 -5.47 12.24 0.93
N VAL A 528 -5.99 13.46 0.73
CA VAL A 528 -5.94 14.50 1.75
C VAL A 528 -7.14 14.32 2.69
N ALA A 529 -6.90 13.81 3.89
CA ALA A 529 -7.94 13.48 4.87
C ALA A 529 -8.95 14.63 5.12
N SER A 530 -8.51 15.89 5.09
CA SER A 530 -9.40 17.05 5.25
C SER A 530 -10.35 17.29 4.06
N LYS A 531 -10.02 16.81 2.87
CA LYS A 531 -10.92 16.90 1.69
C LYS A 531 -12.01 15.84 1.71
N VAL A 532 -11.68 14.68 2.28
CA VAL A 532 -12.55 13.51 2.31
C VAL A 532 -13.41 13.47 3.58
N ALA A 533 -12.93 14.12 4.68
CA ALA A 533 -13.67 14.18 5.93
C ALA A 533 -15.05 14.81 5.76
N GLU A 534 -16.06 14.18 6.33
CA GLU A 534 -17.41 14.73 6.36
C GLU A 534 -17.47 15.94 7.30
N ALA A 535 -18.12 17.00 6.83
CA ALA A 535 -18.38 18.21 7.62
C ALA A 535 -19.57 17.98 8.57
N ASN A 536 -19.35 17.19 9.63
CA ASN A 536 -20.36 16.73 10.57
C ASN A 536 -20.56 17.68 11.77
N GLU A 537 -19.65 18.63 11.95
CA GLU A 537 -19.68 19.58 13.03
C GLU A 537 -20.16 20.96 12.53
N LYS A 538 -20.80 21.73 13.42
CA LYS A 538 -21.25 23.11 13.16
C LYS A 538 -20.39 24.07 13.95
N LEU A 539 -19.73 24.99 13.26
CA LEU A 539 -18.91 26.04 13.88
C LEU A 539 -19.76 27.27 14.21
N TYR A 540 -19.60 27.78 15.41
CA TYR A 540 -20.28 28.97 15.89
C TYR A 540 -19.31 30.03 16.41
N ILE A 541 -19.71 31.28 16.38
CA ILE A 541 -18.92 32.40 16.93
C ILE A 541 -19.77 33.27 17.89
N ASN A 542 -19.16 33.54 19.05
CA ASN A 542 -19.61 34.63 19.93
C ASN A 542 -18.72 35.85 19.73
N ARG A 543 -19.16 36.80 18.88
CA ARG A 543 -18.35 38.00 18.55
C ARG A 543 -18.22 38.98 19.73
N ALA A 544 -19.16 38.99 20.65
CA ALA A 544 -19.16 39.90 21.83
C ALA A 544 -18.06 39.47 22.82
N ASP A 545 -17.96 38.18 23.11
CA ASP A 545 -17.04 37.63 24.08
C ASP A 545 -15.73 37.15 23.43
N GLY A 546 -15.71 36.93 22.11
CA GLY A 546 -14.53 36.57 21.36
C GLY A 546 -14.22 35.06 21.42
N PHE A 547 -15.25 34.21 21.51
CA PHE A 547 -15.13 32.77 21.48
C PHE A 547 -15.63 32.16 20.17
N ILE A 548 -14.97 31.09 19.71
CA ILE A 548 -15.48 30.25 18.63
C ILE A 548 -15.48 28.78 19.08
N GLY A 549 -16.29 27.95 18.46
CA GLY A 549 -16.30 26.51 18.74
C GLY A 549 -17.58 25.79 18.33
N THR A 550 -17.52 24.44 18.37
CA THR A 550 -18.65 23.59 17.99
C THR A 550 -19.69 23.46 19.12
N ALA A 551 -19.33 23.70 20.38
CA ALA A 551 -20.24 23.64 21.52
C ALA A 551 -21.09 24.91 21.70
N LEU A 552 -20.82 25.98 20.97
CA LEU A 552 -21.49 27.28 21.12
C LEU A 552 -22.84 27.38 20.36
N LYS A 553 -23.70 26.38 20.51
CA LYS A 553 -24.94 26.20 19.73
C LYS A 553 -25.98 27.34 19.84
N LYS A 554 -25.81 28.25 20.80
CA LYS A 554 -26.70 29.41 20.99
C LYS A 554 -26.18 30.68 20.31
N ASP A 555 -24.96 30.67 19.78
CA ASP A 555 -24.30 31.80 19.16
C ASP A 555 -24.46 31.79 17.62
N GLU A 556 -23.85 32.76 16.94
CA GLU A 556 -23.91 32.88 15.47
C GLU A 556 -23.31 31.66 14.77
N PHE A 557 -24.13 31.01 13.95
CA PHE A 557 -23.64 29.92 13.07
C PHE A 557 -22.76 30.47 11.95
N VAL A 558 -21.63 29.84 11.70
CA VAL A 558 -20.66 30.26 10.68
C VAL A 558 -20.69 29.33 9.48
N CYS A 559 -20.31 28.07 9.69
CA CYS A 559 -20.22 27.05 8.64
C CYS A 559 -20.24 25.63 9.24
N THR A 560 -20.39 24.63 8.39
CA THR A 560 -20.13 23.25 8.76
C THR A 560 -18.65 22.94 8.56
N CYS A 561 -18.07 22.13 9.43
CA CYS A 561 -16.66 21.74 9.40
C CYS A 561 -16.47 20.31 9.93
N SER A 562 -15.30 19.77 9.77
CA SER A 562 -14.87 18.53 10.43
C SER A 562 -14.02 18.86 11.69
N ASP A 563 -13.93 17.92 12.61
CA ASP A 563 -13.06 17.99 13.82
C ASP A 563 -11.56 18.08 13.48
N ILE A 564 -11.18 17.74 12.27
CA ILE A 564 -9.79 17.80 11.77
C ILE A 564 -9.47 19.09 11.01
N ASP A 565 -10.47 19.92 10.72
CA ASP A 565 -10.30 21.15 9.96
C ASP A 565 -9.53 22.23 10.74
N ASP A 566 -8.91 23.11 9.98
CA ASP A 566 -8.35 24.36 10.45
C ASP A 566 -9.30 25.52 10.14
N ILE A 567 -9.34 26.52 11.00
CA ILE A 567 -10.16 27.72 10.84
C ILE A 567 -9.26 28.91 10.64
N ILE A 568 -9.47 29.66 9.54
CA ILE A 568 -8.84 30.96 9.33
C ILE A 568 -9.70 32.08 9.91
N ILE A 569 -9.07 33.01 10.62
CA ILE A 569 -9.73 34.11 11.30
C ILE A 569 -9.06 35.43 10.93
N PHE A 570 -9.85 36.39 10.45
CA PHE A 570 -9.38 37.74 10.13
C PHE A 570 -9.98 38.76 11.11
N TYR A 571 -9.17 39.72 11.50
CA TYR A 571 -9.53 40.75 12.49
C TYR A 571 -9.57 42.13 11.88
N LYS A 572 -10.33 43.04 12.52
CA LYS A 572 -10.51 44.40 12.06
C LYS A 572 -9.22 45.23 12.07
N ASP A 573 -8.27 44.91 12.89
CA ASP A 573 -6.93 45.53 12.95
C ASP A 573 -5.97 45.08 11.85
N GLY A 574 -6.41 44.15 10.98
CA GLY A 574 -5.64 43.65 9.86
C GLY A 574 -4.82 42.41 10.20
N LYS A 575 -4.93 41.86 11.38
CA LYS A 575 -4.30 40.61 11.73
C LYS A 575 -5.14 39.42 11.25
N PHE A 576 -4.46 38.26 11.09
CA PHE A 576 -5.13 36.99 10.88
C PHE A 576 -4.30 35.83 11.43
N LYS A 577 -4.97 34.75 11.77
CA LYS A 577 -4.34 33.50 12.19
C LYS A 577 -5.16 32.28 11.76
N VAL A 578 -4.54 31.11 11.81
CA VAL A 578 -5.21 29.83 11.58
C VAL A 578 -5.06 28.98 12.84
N ILE A 579 -6.18 28.40 13.28
CA ILE A 579 -6.23 27.52 14.45
C ILE A 579 -6.98 26.24 14.13
N LYS A 580 -6.81 25.19 14.94
CA LYS A 580 -7.57 23.95 14.80
C LYS A 580 -9.01 24.13 15.32
N VAL A 581 -9.97 23.43 14.74
CA VAL A 581 -11.34 23.31 15.27
C VAL A 581 -11.30 22.75 16.68
N SER A 582 -12.10 23.32 17.59
CA SER A 582 -12.23 22.88 18.97
C SER A 582 -13.65 23.16 19.48
N GLU A 583 -14.02 22.53 20.59
CA GLU A 583 -15.35 22.71 21.19
C GLU A 583 -15.60 24.18 21.62
N LYS A 584 -14.60 24.84 22.22
CA LYS A 584 -14.64 26.25 22.61
C LYS A 584 -13.23 26.80 22.80
N ILE A 585 -12.90 27.85 22.06
CA ILE A 585 -11.60 28.51 22.16
C ILE A 585 -11.75 30.02 22.11
N TYR A 586 -10.95 30.74 22.93
CA TYR A 586 -10.90 32.19 22.89
C TYR A 586 -9.98 32.65 21.75
N VAL A 587 -10.54 33.45 20.85
CA VAL A 587 -9.80 33.96 19.68
C VAL A 587 -9.61 35.47 19.70
N GLY A 588 -10.27 36.17 20.61
CA GLY A 588 -10.25 37.61 20.69
C GLY A 588 -11.47 38.27 20.05
N LYS A 589 -11.62 39.55 20.33
CA LYS A 589 -12.75 40.39 19.81
C LYS A 589 -12.40 40.99 18.45
N ASN A 590 -13.35 41.60 17.78
CA ASN A 590 -13.19 42.29 16.48
C ASN A 590 -12.92 41.36 15.30
N VAL A 591 -13.38 40.12 15.35
CA VAL A 591 -13.35 39.20 14.21
C VAL A 591 -14.27 39.73 13.09
N ILE A 592 -13.72 39.91 11.89
CA ILE A 592 -14.47 40.37 10.71
C ILE A 592 -14.89 39.19 9.80
N TYR A 593 -14.06 38.14 9.72
CA TYR A 593 -14.32 36.97 8.91
C TYR A 593 -13.70 35.74 9.54
N LEU A 594 -14.38 34.61 9.43
CA LEU A 594 -13.81 33.30 9.74
C LEU A 594 -14.51 32.24 8.88
N ASN A 595 -13.74 31.22 8.51
CA ASN A 595 -14.24 30.07 7.76
C ASN A 595 -13.22 28.92 7.86
N VAL A 596 -13.58 27.74 7.32
CA VAL A 596 -12.66 26.61 7.18
C VAL A 596 -11.47 27.02 6.30
N PHE A 597 -10.26 26.73 6.76
CA PHE A 597 -9.00 26.97 6.03
C PHE A 597 -8.59 25.75 5.22
N LYS A 598 -8.52 25.90 3.91
CA LYS A 598 -8.01 24.86 3.00
C LYS A 598 -6.54 25.13 2.69
N ARG A 599 -5.66 24.23 3.09
CA ARG A 599 -4.22 24.35 2.79
C ARG A 599 -3.97 24.21 1.28
N ASN A 600 -3.05 25.02 0.75
CA ASN A 600 -2.71 25.07 -0.69
C ASN A 600 -3.87 25.52 -1.59
N ASP A 601 -4.91 26.13 -1.04
CA ASP A 601 -5.99 26.72 -1.83
C ASP A 601 -5.51 28.03 -2.49
N THR A 602 -5.39 28.00 -3.81
CA THR A 602 -5.01 29.14 -4.64
C THR A 602 -6.22 29.87 -5.21
N ARG A 603 -7.43 29.30 -5.07
CA ARG A 603 -8.65 29.85 -5.68
C ARG A 603 -9.43 30.78 -4.76
N THR A 604 -9.39 30.56 -3.45
CA THR A 604 -9.99 31.51 -2.50
C THR A 604 -9.16 32.78 -2.41
N ILE A 605 -9.65 33.84 -3.04
CA ILE A 605 -9.00 35.15 -3.07
C ILE A 605 -9.69 36.09 -2.10
N TYR A 606 -8.86 36.70 -1.25
CA TYR A 606 -9.30 37.72 -0.30
C TYR A 606 -9.07 39.10 -0.89
N ASN A 607 -10.15 39.88 -1.04
CA ASN A 607 -10.11 41.25 -1.47
C ASN A 607 -10.14 42.17 -0.24
N VAL A 608 -9.16 43.02 -0.05
CA VAL A 608 -9.00 43.82 1.18
C VAL A 608 -8.65 45.27 0.84
N LEU A 609 -9.41 46.21 1.43
CA LEU A 609 -9.01 47.61 1.54
C LEU A 609 -8.71 47.91 3.01
N TYR A 610 -7.54 48.44 3.29
CA TYR A 610 -7.16 48.80 4.64
C TYR A 610 -6.55 50.18 4.76
N GLN A 611 -6.73 50.84 5.89
CA GLN A 611 -6.09 52.09 6.27
C GLN A 611 -4.84 51.81 7.08
N ASP A 612 -3.71 52.33 6.67
CA ASP A 612 -2.41 52.14 7.30
C ASP A 612 -2.11 53.24 8.33
N GLY A 613 -2.38 52.95 9.62
CA GLY A 613 -2.29 53.89 10.70
C GLY A 613 -3.52 54.78 10.86
N ARG A 614 -3.65 55.45 12.00
CA ARG A 614 -4.77 56.35 12.33
C ARG A 614 -4.78 57.57 11.39
N GLY A 615 -5.85 57.66 10.56
CA GLY A 615 -5.97 58.73 9.57
C GLY A 615 -4.99 58.59 8.39
N GLY A 616 -4.36 57.43 8.25
CA GLY A 616 -3.36 57.13 7.23
C GLY A 616 -3.89 56.82 5.86
N ILE A 617 -3.00 56.45 4.96
CA ILE A 617 -3.29 56.13 3.55
C ILE A 617 -4.10 54.83 3.45
N VAL A 618 -5.04 54.81 2.51
CA VAL A 618 -5.81 53.58 2.20
C VAL A 618 -5.17 52.86 1.05
N TYR A 619 -4.95 51.55 1.25
CA TYR A 619 -4.42 50.62 0.28
C TYR A 619 -5.43 49.52 -0.03
N MET A 620 -5.29 48.93 -1.21
CA MET A 620 -6.08 47.76 -1.65
C MET A 620 -5.13 46.63 -2.09
N LYS A 621 -5.57 45.39 -1.84
CA LYS A 621 -4.86 44.21 -2.32
C LYS A 621 -5.77 43.02 -2.48
N ARG A 622 -5.39 42.12 -3.36
CA ARG A 622 -5.95 40.78 -3.58
C ARG A 622 -4.90 39.75 -3.29
N PHE A 623 -5.23 38.70 -2.54
CA PHE A 623 -4.26 37.67 -2.20
C PHE A 623 -4.94 36.35 -1.83
N ALA A 624 -4.22 35.24 -2.05
CA ALA A 624 -4.57 33.93 -1.50
C ALA A 624 -3.77 33.66 -0.21
N VAL A 625 -4.28 32.77 0.63
CA VAL A 625 -3.59 32.24 1.80
C VAL A 625 -3.36 30.74 1.59
N THR A 626 -2.27 30.37 0.96
CA THR A 626 -1.94 28.99 0.60
C THR A 626 -1.30 28.22 1.73
N GLY A 627 -0.49 28.90 2.58
CA GLY A 627 0.21 28.25 3.69
C GLY A 627 0.51 29.22 4.83
N VAL A 628 0.24 28.75 6.04
CA VAL A 628 0.52 29.47 7.31
C VAL A 628 0.86 28.44 8.39
N THR A 629 1.58 28.88 9.41
CA THR A 629 1.81 28.10 10.62
C THR A 629 0.63 28.29 11.54
N ARG A 630 0.08 27.22 12.13
CA ARG A 630 -1.01 27.26 13.11
C ARG A 630 -0.61 28.13 14.30
N ASP A 631 -1.58 28.79 14.89
CA ASP A 631 -1.49 29.63 16.09
C ASP A 631 -0.57 30.85 15.96
N ARG A 632 0.06 31.07 14.79
CA ARG A 632 0.88 32.24 14.52
C ARG A 632 0.02 33.36 13.93
N GLU A 633 0.17 34.59 14.49
CA GLU A 633 -0.45 35.79 13.96
C GLU A 633 0.37 36.36 12.78
N TYR A 634 -0.36 36.79 11.75
CA TYR A 634 0.15 37.48 10.57
C TYR A 634 -0.55 38.81 10.42
N ASP A 635 0.15 39.84 9.91
CA ASP A 635 -0.39 41.18 9.70
C ASP A 635 -0.55 41.48 8.20
N LEU A 636 -1.76 41.83 7.78
CA LEU A 636 -2.09 42.24 6.42
C LEU A 636 -1.70 43.70 6.14
N THR A 637 -1.52 44.51 7.17
CA THR A 637 -1.15 45.91 7.09
C THR A 637 0.36 46.10 7.08
N GLN A 638 0.84 47.32 7.23
CA GLN A 638 2.28 47.61 7.39
C GLN A 638 2.71 47.72 8.86
N GLY A 639 1.86 47.26 9.77
CA GLY A 639 2.12 47.22 11.19
C GLY A 639 2.04 48.55 11.92
N LYS A 640 1.54 49.61 11.30
CA LYS A 640 1.40 50.92 11.95
C LYS A 640 0.29 50.90 12.97
N PRO A 641 0.51 51.47 14.19
CA PRO A 641 -0.53 51.53 15.21
C PRO A 641 -1.81 52.24 14.71
N GLY A 642 -2.96 51.62 14.98
CA GLY A 642 -4.25 52.15 14.54
C GLY A 642 -4.64 51.84 13.10
N SER A 643 -3.93 50.95 12.42
CA SER A 643 -4.34 50.36 11.13
C SER A 643 -5.64 49.60 11.28
N LYS A 644 -6.48 49.62 10.25
CA LYS A 644 -7.77 48.91 10.25
C LYS A 644 -8.20 48.49 8.83
N VAL A 645 -8.85 47.36 8.77
CA VAL A 645 -9.55 46.89 7.59
C VAL A 645 -10.83 47.68 7.42
N MET A 646 -11.05 48.18 6.21
CA MET A 646 -12.24 49.01 5.86
C MET A 646 -13.19 48.24 4.94
N TRP A 647 -12.70 47.32 4.13
CA TRP A 647 -13.44 46.39 3.28
C TRP A 647 -12.77 45.03 3.29
N PHE A 648 -13.54 43.96 3.33
CA PHE A 648 -13.03 42.59 3.30
C PHE A 648 -14.07 41.68 2.66
N THR A 649 -13.67 40.91 1.66
CA THR A 649 -14.47 39.85 1.09
C THR A 649 -13.58 38.62 0.84
N ALA A 650 -14.18 37.45 0.93
CA ALA A 650 -13.55 36.18 0.59
C ALA A 650 -14.29 35.59 -0.60
N ASN A 651 -13.55 35.36 -1.68
CA ASN A 651 -14.09 34.98 -2.99
C ASN A 651 -13.56 33.59 -3.37
N PRO A 652 -14.40 32.53 -3.27
CA PRO A 652 -13.94 31.14 -3.40
C PRO A 652 -13.40 30.76 -4.77
N ASN A 653 -13.73 31.55 -5.80
CA ASN A 653 -13.24 31.34 -7.17
C ASN A 653 -12.57 32.58 -7.74
N GLY A 654 -12.04 33.47 -6.89
CA GLY A 654 -11.29 34.64 -7.33
C GLY A 654 -12.14 35.71 -7.99
N GLU A 655 -13.43 35.83 -7.62
CA GLU A 655 -14.32 36.85 -8.10
C GLU A 655 -13.77 38.23 -7.73
N ALA A 656 -13.97 39.22 -8.62
CA ALA A 656 -13.54 40.58 -8.44
C ALA A 656 -14.77 41.52 -8.40
N GLU A 657 -14.78 42.38 -7.41
CA GLU A 657 -15.90 43.31 -7.16
C GLU A 657 -15.59 44.70 -7.67
N VAL A 658 -16.59 45.41 -8.09
CA VAL A 658 -16.51 46.84 -8.31
C VAL A 658 -17.00 47.57 -7.04
N LEU A 659 -16.12 48.36 -6.43
CA LEU A 659 -16.39 49.07 -5.19
C LEU A 659 -16.53 50.57 -5.42
N ARG A 660 -17.52 51.19 -4.79
CA ARG A 660 -17.72 52.62 -4.73
C ARG A 660 -17.14 53.23 -3.46
N ILE A 661 -16.17 54.11 -3.62
CA ILE A 661 -15.46 54.79 -2.55
C ILE A 661 -16.03 56.21 -2.42
N THR A 662 -16.55 56.58 -1.26
CA THR A 662 -16.99 57.93 -0.92
C THR A 662 -16.03 58.54 0.07
N LEU A 663 -15.49 59.72 -0.22
CA LEU A 663 -14.52 60.43 0.62
C LEU A 663 -15.24 61.43 1.56
N LYS A 664 -14.62 61.74 2.68
CA LYS A 664 -15.09 62.84 3.53
C LYS A 664 -14.80 64.17 2.84
N PRO A 665 -15.80 65.11 2.82
CA PRO A 665 -15.59 66.40 2.24
C PRO A 665 -14.43 67.16 2.89
N LYS A 666 -13.56 67.70 2.05
CA LYS A 666 -12.43 68.60 2.47
C LYS A 666 -12.35 69.82 1.55
N PRO A 667 -11.93 71.02 2.03
CA PRO A 667 -11.68 72.15 1.18
C PRO A 667 -10.74 71.74 0.01
N ARG A 668 -11.07 72.15 -1.23
CA ARG A 668 -10.33 71.85 -2.48
C ARG A 668 -10.38 70.41 -2.99
N LEU A 669 -11.16 69.50 -2.38
CA LEU A 669 -11.37 68.16 -2.89
C LEU A 669 -12.49 68.18 -3.96
N LYS A 670 -12.10 67.98 -5.24
CA LYS A 670 -13.04 68.03 -6.38
C LYS A 670 -13.86 66.76 -6.57
N VAL A 671 -13.23 65.57 -6.32
CA VAL A 671 -13.85 64.26 -6.54
C VAL A 671 -14.16 63.68 -5.17
N LEU A 672 -15.45 63.58 -4.83
CA LEU A 672 -15.92 62.98 -3.54
C LEU A 672 -16.24 61.52 -3.66
N GLN A 673 -16.44 61.01 -4.88
CA GLN A 673 -16.84 59.64 -5.11
C GLN A 673 -16.17 59.10 -6.37
N PHE A 674 -15.68 57.88 -6.32
CA PHE A 674 -15.13 57.16 -7.46
C PHE A 674 -15.30 55.67 -7.29
N ASP A 675 -15.30 54.98 -8.38
CA ASP A 675 -15.42 53.53 -8.42
C ASP A 675 -14.02 52.88 -8.64
N ILE A 676 -13.85 51.71 -8.09
CA ILE A 676 -12.65 50.88 -8.26
C ILE A 676 -13.07 49.51 -8.69
N ASP A 677 -12.54 49.03 -9.80
CA ASP A 677 -12.66 47.66 -10.23
C ASP A 677 -11.47 46.84 -9.67
N LEU A 678 -11.77 45.80 -8.85
CA LEU A 678 -10.75 44.91 -8.29
C LEU A 678 -10.24 43.91 -9.31
N ALA A 679 -10.89 43.72 -10.49
CA ALA A 679 -10.41 42.86 -11.55
C ALA A 679 -9.08 43.35 -12.14
N GLU A 680 -8.89 44.67 -12.16
CA GLU A 680 -7.63 45.29 -12.64
C GLU A 680 -6.45 45.06 -11.67
N LEU A 681 -6.71 44.54 -10.46
CA LEU A 681 -5.70 44.38 -9.43
C LEU A 681 -5.14 42.94 -9.43
N GLY A 682 -3.90 42.79 -9.79
CA GLY A 682 -3.22 41.51 -9.77
C GLY A 682 -3.16 40.89 -8.37
N ILE A 683 -3.30 39.57 -8.31
CA ILE A 683 -3.20 38.76 -7.08
C ILE A 683 -1.74 38.70 -6.65
N LYS A 684 -1.44 39.12 -5.42
CA LYS A 684 -0.07 39.19 -4.88
C LYS A 684 0.02 38.44 -3.53
N GLY A 685 1.22 38.39 -2.96
CA GLY A 685 1.45 37.71 -1.68
C GLY A 685 0.72 38.41 -0.52
N LYS A 686 0.24 37.63 0.46
CA LYS A 686 -0.56 38.09 1.63
C LYS A 686 0.08 39.21 2.45
N LEU A 687 1.41 39.27 2.51
CA LEU A 687 2.18 40.26 3.27
C LEU A 687 2.55 41.52 2.49
N THR A 688 2.19 41.63 1.19
CA THR A 688 2.48 42.80 0.39
C THR A 688 1.64 44.01 0.85
N ARG A 689 2.19 45.23 0.63
CA ARG A 689 1.47 46.46 0.98
C ARG A 689 0.21 46.70 0.14
N GLY A 690 0.21 46.23 -1.11
CA GLY A 690 -0.89 46.52 -2.05
C GLY A 690 -0.77 47.86 -2.77
N ASN A 691 -1.78 48.20 -3.55
CA ASN A 691 -1.84 49.41 -4.36
C ASN A 691 -2.51 50.57 -3.59
N LEU A 692 -2.07 51.79 -3.84
CA LEU A 692 -2.63 52.98 -3.24
C LEU A 692 -4.02 53.25 -3.78
N VAL A 693 -4.99 53.41 -2.87
CA VAL A 693 -6.37 53.84 -3.19
C VAL A 693 -6.50 55.36 -3.07
N THR A 694 -6.25 55.89 -1.88
CA THR A 694 -6.37 57.33 -1.62
C THR A 694 -5.57 57.73 -0.39
N LYS A 695 -5.09 58.98 -0.40
CA LYS A 695 -4.50 59.68 0.76
C LYS A 695 -5.56 60.45 1.57
N ASN A 696 -6.80 60.56 1.03
CA ASN A 696 -7.91 61.27 1.71
C ASN A 696 -8.67 60.32 2.62
N GLU A 697 -9.36 60.92 3.59
CA GLU A 697 -10.17 60.12 4.54
C GLU A 697 -11.42 59.59 3.84
N VAL A 698 -11.59 58.28 3.89
CA VAL A 698 -12.74 57.59 3.33
C VAL A 698 -13.92 57.68 4.33
N HIS A 699 -15.09 58.07 3.84
CA HIS A 699 -16.31 58.09 4.58
C HIS A 699 -17.04 56.74 4.54
N ARG A 700 -17.20 56.18 3.32
CA ARG A 700 -17.92 54.91 3.09
C ARG A 700 -17.31 54.17 1.89
N ILE A 701 -17.32 52.86 2.02
CA ILE A 701 -17.04 51.90 0.92
C ILE A 701 -18.33 51.05 0.75
N SER A 702 -18.82 50.94 -0.46
CA SER A 702 -19.98 50.09 -0.79
C SER A 702 -19.74 49.29 -2.04
N LEU A 703 -20.27 48.06 -2.05
CA LEU A 703 -20.31 47.22 -3.25
C LEU A 703 -21.18 47.92 -4.31
N LYS A 704 -20.69 48.03 -5.52
CA LYS A 704 -21.43 48.55 -6.67
C LYS A 704 -21.88 47.38 -7.55
N GLU A 705 -20.99 46.44 -7.82
CA GLU A 705 -21.23 45.31 -8.71
C GLU A 705 -20.40 44.10 -8.26
N HIS A 706 -21.00 42.91 -8.35
CA HIS A 706 -20.28 41.66 -8.22
C HIS A 706 -19.64 41.35 -9.56
N GLY A 707 -18.31 41.12 -9.58
CA GLY A 707 -17.58 40.73 -10.80
C GLY A 707 -17.48 39.23 -10.94
N VAL A 708 -16.96 38.81 -12.08
CA VAL A 708 -16.69 37.44 -12.42
C VAL A 708 -15.35 36.96 -11.88
N SER A 709 -15.05 35.66 -12.00
CA SER A 709 -13.75 35.07 -11.66
C SER A 709 -12.65 35.65 -12.54
N THR A 710 -11.51 35.97 -11.92
CA THR A 710 -10.29 36.43 -12.61
C THR A 710 -9.22 35.35 -12.69
N LEU A 711 -9.59 34.11 -12.34
CA LEU A 711 -8.72 32.95 -12.36
C LEU A 711 -8.94 32.13 -13.63
N GLY A 712 -7.93 31.35 -14.04
CA GLY A 712 -8.05 30.42 -15.14
C GLY A 712 -9.07 29.30 -14.89
N ASP A 713 -9.30 28.51 -15.93
CA ASP A 713 -10.29 27.45 -15.98
C ASP A 713 -10.19 26.51 -14.79
N ARG A 714 -11.34 25.90 -14.44
CA ARG A 714 -11.48 24.95 -13.37
C ARG A 714 -12.06 23.66 -13.90
N GLU A 715 -11.48 22.51 -13.56
CA GLU A 715 -12.04 21.21 -13.88
C GLU A 715 -13.27 20.95 -13.02
N VAL A 716 -14.35 20.51 -13.66
CA VAL A 716 -15.66 20.25 -13.03
C VAL A 716 -15.99 18.79 -13.23
N TRP A 717 -16.43 18.13 -12.18
CA TRP A 717 -16.82 16.73 -12.16
C TRP A 717 -18.28 16.61 -11.75
N PHE A 718 -18.97 15.62 -12.28
CA PHE A 718 -20.35 15.28 -11.91
C PHE A 718 -20.38 13.93 -11.22
N ASP A 719 -20.91 13.91 -10.01
CA ASP A 719 -21.11 12.70 -9.22
C ASP A 719 -22.57 12.22 -9.37
N PRO A 720 -22.79 11.09 -10.10
CA PRO A 720 -24.14 10.57 -10.35
C PRO A 720 -24.80 9.95 -9.11
N ASP A 721 -24.02 9.61 -8.06
CA ASP A 721 -24.54 8.98 -6.85
C ASP A 721 -25.29 9.99 -5.96
N VAL A 722 -24.82 11.23 -5.99
CA VAL A 722 -25.39 12.33 -5.21
C VAL A 722 -26.05 13.41 -6.09
N LEU A 723 -25.98 13.27 -7.40
CA LEU A 723 -26.53 14.21 -8.40
C LEU A 723 -26.03 15.64 -8.21
N ARG A 724 -24.71 15.78 -8.00
CA ARG A 724 -24.06 17.07 -7.74
C ARG A 724 -22.77 17.25 -8.50
N LEU A 725 -22.41 18.50 -8.72
CA LEU A 725 -21.08 18.86 -9.20
C LEU A 725 -20.09 18.85 -8.05
N ASN A 726 -18.84 18.57 -8.39
CA ASN A 726 -17.71 18.72 -7.49
C ASN A 726 -16.43 19.12 -8.26
N TYR A 727 -15.37 19.45 -7.52
CA TYR A 727 -14.07 19.85 -8.04
C TYR A 727 -12.96 18.98 -7.46
N GLU A 728 -13.34 17.79 -6.98
CA GLU A 728 -12.50 16.90 -6.17
C GLU A 728 -12.26 15.55 -6.86
N ASN A 729 -12.52 15.47 -8.19
CA ASN A 729 -12.35 14.29 -9.03
C ASN A 729 -13.27 13.10 -8.65
N HIS A 730 -14.48 13.37 -8.14
CA HIS A 730 -15.47 12.33 -7.85
C HIS A 730 -16.50 12.22 -8.98
N GLY A 731 -16.78 11.00 -9.45
CA GLY A 731 -17.64 10.75 -10.61
C GLY A 731 -16.88 10.89 -11.92
N PHE A 732 -17.48 11.51 -12.95
CA PHE A 732 -16.87 11.70 -14.26
C PHE A 732 -16.60 13.17 -14.59
N SER A 733 -15.47 13.44 -15.29
CA SER A 733 -15.08 14.80 -15.66
C SER A 733 -15.98 15.37 -16.74
N LEU A 734 -16.45 16.59 -16.54
CA LEU A 734 -17.13 17.41 -17.56
C LEU A 734 -16.16 18.31 -18.32
N GLY A 735 -14.88 18.30 -17.95
CA GLY A 735 -13.84 19.13 -18.55
C GLY A 735 -13.59 20.44 -17.79
N LYS A 736 -12.87 21.36 -18.44
CA LYS A 736 -12.48 22.66 -17.88
C LYS A 736 -13.54 23.73 -18.17
N PHE A 737 -13.88 24.49 -17.12
CA PHE A 737 -14.88 25.56 -17.16
C PHE A 737 -14.26 26.89 -16.75
N SER A 738 -14.50 27.91 -17.54
CA SER A 738 -14.27 29.33 -17.20
C SER A 738 -15.47 29.91 -16.43
N GLY A 739 -15.36 31.18 -15.97
CA GLY A 739 -16.41 31.81 -15.16
C GLY A 739 -17.79 31.89 -15.83
N ASP A 740 -17.82 31.99 -17.15
CA ASP A 740 -19.07 32.19 -17.95
C ASP A 740 -19.59 30.90 -18.56
N ASP A 741 -18.83 29.81 -18.48
CA ASP A 741 -19.25 28.53 -19.04
C ASP A 741 -20.46 27.94 -18.34
N ARG A 742 -21.33 27.34 -19.13
CA ARG A 742 -22.58 26.74 -18.69
C ARG A 742 -22.54 25.22 -18.83
N ILE A 743 -23.32 24.55 -18.01
CA ILE A 743 -23.54 23.11 -18.08
C ILE A 743 -24.91 22.87 -18.73
N LEU A 744 -24.92 22.04 -19.78
CA LEU A 744 -26.13 21.54 -20.41
C LEU A 744 -26.56 20.24 -19.72
N VAL A 745 -27.82 20.15 -19.38
CA VAL A 745 -28.47 18.95 -18.84
C VAL A 745 -29.64 18.57 -19.77
N ILE A 746 -29.59 17.32 -20.21
CA ILE A 746 -30.70 16.75 -21.02
C ILE A 746 -31.23 15.55 -20.24
N MET A 747 -32.54 15.56 -20.06
CA MET A 747 -33.26 14.52 -19.32
C MET A 747 -33.78 13.44 -20.24
N LYS A 748 -34.01 12.23 -19.73
CA LYS A 748 -34.58 11.08 -20.46
C LYS A 748 -35.98 11.36 -21.02
N ASN A 749 -36.72 12.28 -20.37
CA ASN A 749 -38.05 12.70 -20.86
C ASN A 749 -37.98 13.74 -21.99
N GLY A 750 -36.78 14.07 -22.51
CA GLY A 750 -36.60 15.05 -23.58
C GLY A 750 -36.57 16.51 -23.14
N ASP A 751 -36.66 16.80 -21.86
CA ASP A 751 -36.44 18.14 -21.32
C ASP A 751 -34.95 18.48 -21.27
N PHE A 752 -34.60 19.74 -21.43
CA PHE A 752 -33.26 20.23 -21.28
C PHE A 752 -33.22 21.62 -20.65
N TYR A 753 -32.10 21.97 -19.99
CA TYR A 753 -31.85 23.27 -19.40
C TYR A 753 -30.36 23.48 -19.19
N THR A 754 -29.94 24.70 -18.95
CA THR A 754 -28.55 25.03 -18.63
C THR A 754 -28.43 25.54 -17.20
N THR A 755 -27.27 25.29 -16.56
CA THR A 755 -26.93 25.75 -15.21
C THR A 755 -25.53 26.35 -15.17
N THR A 756 -25.23 27.03 -14.06
CA THR A 756 -23.83 27.41 -13.76
C THR A 756 -23.02 26.19 -13.36
N SER A 757 -21.69 26.30 -13.37
CA SER A 757 -20.74 25.24 -12.98
C SER A 757 -20.49 25.17 -11.46
N GLU A 758 -21.38 25.75 -10.63
CA GLU A 758 -21.21 25.78 -9.17
C GLU A 758 -21.54 24.44 -8.50
N ALA A 759 -20.69 23.99 -7.56
CA ALA A 759 -20.88 22.76 -6.81
C ALA A 759 -22.12 22.73 -5.90
N THR A 760 -22.75 23.88 -5.69
CA THR A 760 -24.02 23.98 -4.96
C THR A 760 -25.22 23.46 -5.73
N ASN A 761 -25.10 23.34 -7.05
CA ASN A 761 -26.16 22.84 -7.91
C ASN A 761 -26.47 21.38 -7.60
N HIS A 762 -27.76 21.09 -7.49
CA HIS A 762 -28.28 19.73 -7.34
C HIS A 762 -29.20 19.43 -8.51
N TYR A 763 -29.02 18.26 -9.10
CA TYR A 763 -29.76 17.83 -10.27
C TYR A 763 -30.81 16.78 -9.91
N GLU A 764 -31.75 16.57 -10.80
CA GLU A 764 -32.83 15.59 -10.62
C GLU A 764 -32.42 14.23 -11.23
N ASP A 765 -33.05 13.17 -10.78
CA ASP A 765 -32.92 11.85 -11.37
C ASP A 765 -33.42 11.83 -12.83
N GLY A 766 -32.85 10.92 -13.62
CA GLY A 766 -33.28 10.75 -15.00
C GLY A 766 -32.52 11.59 -16.03
N ILE A 767 -31.33 12.03 -15.67
CA ILE A 767 -30.40 12.66 -16.63
C ILE A 767 -30.03 11.64 -17.73
N LEU A 768 -30.14 12.08 -18.98
CA LEU A 768 -29.65 11.37 -20.17
C LEU A 768 -28.21 11.80 -20.51
N ARG A 769 -27.97 13.13 -20.53
CA ARG A 769 -26.67 13.75 -20.79
C ARG A 769 -26.45 14.94 -19.87
N ILE A 770 -25.23 15.07 -19.41
CA ILE A 770 -24.73 16.29 -18.72
C ILE A 770 -23.34 16.59 -19.25
N GLU A 771 -23.13 17.79 -19.77
CA GLU A 771 -21.87 18.19 -20.38
C GLU A 771 -21.72 19.71 -20.40
N LYS A 772 -20.56 20.19 -20.82
CA LYS A 772 -20.33 21.62 -21.07
C LYS A 772 -21.22 22.08 -22.24
N TYR A 773 -21.98 23.16 -22.05
CA TYR A 773 -22.77 23.76 -23.09
C TYR A 773 -21.85 24.41 -24.16
N VAL A 774 -22.08 24.06 -25.39
CA VAL A 774 -21.40 24.63 -26.57
C VAL A 774 -22.46 25.28 -27.46
N GLU A 775 -22.32 26.60 -27.66
CA GLU A 775 -23.26 27.34 -28.51
C GLU A 775 -23.18 26.83 -29.98
N GLY A 776 -24.31 26.64 -30.58
CA GLY A 776 -24.39 26.14 -31.99
C GLY A 776 -24.19 24.63 -32.16
N LYS A 777 -23.93 23.87 -31.12
CA LYS A 777 -23.81 22.40 -31.18
C LYS A 777 -25.15 21.80 -31.70
N VAL A 778 -25.04 20.97 -32.71
CA VAL A 778 -26.22 20.34 -33.35
C VAL A 778 -26.49 18.99 -32.72
N TRP A 779 -27.74 18.79 -32.34
CA TRP A 779 -28.26 17.54 -31.81
C TRP A 779 -29.23 16.89 -32.78
N THR A 780 -29.09 15.59 -32.97
CA THR A 780 -30.05 14.77 -33.74
C THR A 780 -30.83 13.90 -32.78
N ALA A 781 -32.17 14.02 -32.81
CA ALA A 781 -33.07 13.30 -31.94
C ALA A 781 -34.11 12.49 -32.71
N ILE A 782 -34.38 11.28 -32.26
CA ILE A 782 -35.53 10.47 -32.69
C ILE A 782 -36.60 10.59 -31.60
N VAL A 783 -37.78 11.07 -32.01
CA VAL A 783 -38.91 11.32 -31.12
C VAL A 783 -40.09 10.50 -31.52
N ASP A 784 -40.69 9.78 -30.56
CA ASP A 784 -42.01 9.15 -30.71
C ASP A 784 -43.04 10.18 -30.28
N ASP A 785 -43.82 10.67 -31.27
CA ASP A 785 -44.84 11.70 -31.07
C ASP A 785 -46.20 11.04 -30.77
N ALA A 786 -46.61 11.07 -29.53
CA ALA A 786 -47.86 10.49 -29.06
C ALA A 786 -49.14 11.19 -29.67
N ASP A 787 -49.04 12.45 -30.07
CA ASP A 787 -50.15 13.16 -30.68
C ASP A 787 -50.55 12.60 -32.06
N GLN A 788 -49.54 12.10 -32.79
CA GLN A 788 -49.77 11.57 -34.15
C GLN A 788 -49.47 10.09 -34.30
N GLY A 789 -48.83 9.45 -33.30
CA GLY A 789 -48.46 8.04 -33.31
C GLY A 789 -47.42 7.69 -34.37
N PHE A 790 -46.45 8.60 -34.61
CA PHE A 790 -45.40 8.42 -35.58
C PHE A 790 -44.03 8.82 -35.03
N LEU A 791 -42.99 8.20 -35.53
CA LEU A 791 -41.62 8.60 -35.20
C LEU A 791 -41.16 9.78 -36.09
N TYR A 792 -40.53 10.73 -35.42
CA TYR A 792 -39.95 11.91 -36.06
C TYR A 792 -38.43 11.98 -35.80
N ILE A 793 -37.71 12.34 -36.83
CA ILE A 793 -36.29 12.72 -36.73
C ILE A 793 -36.17 14.24 -36.78
N LYS A 794 -35.38 14.80 -35.93
CA LYS A 794 -35.10 16.24 -35.90
C LYS A 794 -33.61 16.54 -35.64
N ARG A 795 -33.09 17.58 -36.27
CA ARG A 795 -31.79 18.16 -35.98
C ARG A 795 -31.99 19.56 -35.51
N CYS A 796 -31.43 19.89 -34.36
CA CYS A 796 -31.64 21.18 -33.72
C CYS A 796 -30.44 21.61 -32.87
N THR A 797 -30.38 22.94 -32.65
CA THR A 797 -29.51 23.53 -31.62
C THR A 797 -30.33 23.82 -30.38
N LEU A 798 -29.70 23.70 -29.21
CA LEU A 798 -30.31 23.96 -27.90
C LEU A 798 -29.97 25.37 -27.41
N GLU A 799 -30.92 26.03 -26.76
CA GLU A 799 -30.79 27.41 -26.25
C GLU A 799 -30.23 27.42 -24.81
N ASP A 800 -29.33 28.34 -24.52
CA ASP A 800 -28.86 28.62 -23.16
C ASP A 800 -29.94 29.27 -22.31
N LYS A 801 -30.66 28.46 -21.55
CA LYS A 801 -31.70 28.95 -20.61
C LYS A 801 -31.78 28.11 -19.36
N ASN A 802 -31.89 28.78 -18.20
CA ASN A 802 -32.01 28.09 -16.92
C ASN A 802 -33.36 27.36 -16.73
N ASN A 803 -34.39 27.78 -17.49
CA ASN A 803 -35.73 27.15 -17.40
C ASN A 803 -35.75 25.87 -18.24
N LYS A 804 -36.41 24.83 -17.74
CA LYS A 804 -36.62 23.60 -18.47
C LYS A 804 -37.40 23.88 -19.78
N GLN A 805 -36.86 23.34 -20.87
CA GLN A 805 -37.45 23.40 -22.20
C GLN A 805 -37.58 21.97 -22.71
N SER A 806 -38.61 21.66 -23.52
CA SER A 806 -38.80 20.31 -24.08
C SER A 806 -38.48 20.29 -25.56
N MET A 807 -37.70 19.26 -25.95
CA MET A 807 -37.41 19.01 -27.35
C MET A 807 -38.43 18.06 -28.00
N ILE A 808 -39.26 17.38 -27.22
CA ILE A 808 -40.25 16.41 -27.73
C ILE A 808 -41.66 16.93 -27.81
N GLY A 809 -41.94 18.15 -27.36
CA GLY A 809 -43.27 18.77 -27.35
C GLY A 809 -43.96 18.75 -26.00
N GLY A 810 -45.27 19.04 -25.95
CA GLY A 810 -45.99 19.15 -24.67
C GLY A 810 -46.80 17.94 -24.25
N ASN A 811 -46.84 16.87 -25.07
CA ASN A 811 -47.58 15.66 -24.72
C ASN A 811 -46.70 14.74 -23.84
N PRO A 812 -47.14 14.42 -22.60
CA PRO A 812 -46.37 13.60 -21.66
C PRO A 812 -46.13 12.15 -22.12
N ASP A 813 -46.93 11.65 -23.05
CA ASP A 813 -46.82 10.29 -23.59
C ASP A 813 -45.80 10.20 -24.73
N SER A 814 -45.32 11.33 -25.27
CA SER A 814 -44.24 11.37 -26.27
C SER A 814 -42.92 10.96 -25.63
N LYS A 815 -42.06 10.31 -26.41
CA LYS A 815 -40.77 9.75 -25.89
C LYS A 815 -39.58 10.15 -26.75
N LEU A 816 -38.47 10.43 -26.09
CA LEU A 816 -37.17 10.55 -26.73
C LEU A 816 -36.55 9.15 -26.84
N LEU A 817 -36.41 8.63 -28.07
CA LEU A 817 -35.89 7.29 -28.31
C LEU A 817 -34.37 7.24 -28.51
N SER A 818 -33.83 8.22 -29.23
CA SER A 818 -32.37 8.38 -29.45
C SER A 818 -32.00 9.85 -29.47
N LEU A 819 -30.78 10.15 -28.97
CA LEU A 819 -30.19 11.49 -29.01
C LEU A 819 -28.69 11.35 -29.23
N THR A 820 -28.18 11.98 -30.29
CA THR A 820 -26.78 11.99 -30.63
C THR A 820 -26.28 13.36 -31.02
N ASP A 821 -25.00 13.65 -30.77
CA ASP A 821 -24.29 14.85 -31.18
C ASP A 821 -23.30 14.57 -32.32
N GLU A 822 -23.36 13.36 -32.88
CA GLU A 822 -22.55 12.99 -34.05
C GLU A 822 -22.79 13.95 -35.23
N LYS A 823 -21.72 14.24 -35.98
CA LYS A 823 -21.76 15.21 -37.10
C LYS A 823 -22.61 14.69 -38.27
N PHE A 824 -22.49 13.41 -38.59
CA PHE A 824 -23.17 12.71 -39.67
C PHE A 824 -23.85 11.41 -39.19
N PRO A 825 -24.84 11.51 -38.32
CA PRO A 825 -25.42 10.33 -37.69
C PRO A 825 -26.32 9.56 -38.68
N ARG A 826 -26.28 8.25 -38.57
CA ARG A 826 -27.06 7.32 -39.40
C ARG A 826 -27.91 6.45 -38.52
N PHE A 827 -29.13 6.15 -39.01
CA PHE A 827 -30.08 5.35 -38.26
C PHE A 827 -30.60 4.22 -39.15
N ASP A 828 -30.60 2.99 -38.63
CA ASP A 828 -31.26 1.83 -39.22
C ASP A 828 -32.66 1.72 -38.60
N VAL A 829 -33.67 1.81 -39.49
CA VAL A 829 -35.10 1.76 -39.14
C VAL A 829 -35.64 0.40 -39.55
N LYS A 830 -36.05 -0.37 -38.57
CA LYS A 830 -36.65 -1.68 -38.76
C LYS A 830 -38.15 -1.56 -38.66
N PHE A 831 -38.86 -2.12 -39.65
CA PHE A 831 -40.31 -2.14 -39.72
C PHE A 831 -40.91 -3.29 -38.90
N GLY A 832 -42.09 -3.07 -38.33
CA GLY A 832 -42.79 -4.02 -37.45
C GLY A 832 -44.26 -4.22 -37.79
N GLY A 833 -44.97 -5.05 -37.03
CA GLY A 833 -46.36 -5.33 -37.22
C GLY A 833 -46.72 -5.84 -38.64
N GLY A 834 -47.67 -5.23 -39.28
CA GLY A 834 -48.07 -5.57 -40.66
C GLY A 834 -47.03 -5.19 -41.71
N ASP A 835 -46.06 -4.38 -41.39
CA ASP A 835 -45.02 -3.90 -42.29
C ASP A 835 -43.65 -4.61 -42.09
N ALA A 836 -43.57 -5.65 -41.28
CA ALA A 836 -42.34 -6.35 -40.91
C ALA A 836 -41.63 -7.05 -42.11
N PHE A 837 -42.32 -7.17 -43.25
CA PHE A 837 -41.76 -7.75 -44.48
C PHE A 837 -40.91 -6.77 -45.30
N ARG A 838 -40.87 -5.49 -44.89
CA ARG A 838 -40.11 -4.45 -45.59
C ARG A 838 -38.64 -4.54 -45.22
N GLU A 839 -37.78 -4.21 -46.19
CA GLU A 839 -36.35 -4.04 -45.93
C GLU A 839 -36.13 -2.85 -44.98
N ASN A 840 -35.10 -2.94 -44.17
CA ASN A 840 -34.71 -1.87 -43.27
C ASN A 840 -34.41 -0.59 -44.05
N LEU A 841 -34.79 0.56 -43.49
CA LEU A 841 -34.52 1.86 -44.06
C LEU A 841 -33.35 2.50 -43.34
N VAL A 842 -32.22 2.74 -44.05
CA VAL A 842 -31.12 3.51 -43.52
C VAL A 842 -31.32 4.99 -43.79
N ILE A 843 -31.23 5.80 -42.77
CA ILE A 843 -31.40 7.26 -42.84
C ILE A 843 -30.09 7.96 -42.52
N ASP A 844 -29.54 8.69 -43.45
CA ASP A 844 -28.48 9.68 -43.22
C ASP A 844 -29.11 10.98 -42.75
N ALA A 845 -29.00 11.28 -41.47
CA ALA A 845 -29.79 12.33 -40.83
C ALA A 845 -29.47 13.74 -41.34
N ASP A 846 -28.23 14.00 -41.74
CA ASP A 846 -27.77 15.27 -42.30
C ASP A 846 -28.35 15.57 -43.70
N GLU A 847 -28.52 14.55 -44.52
CA GLU A 847 -29.19 14.66 -45.83
C GLU A 847 -30.73 14.62 -45.70
N TYR A 848 -31.23 13.90 -44.72
CA TYR A 848 -32.67 13.72 -44.53
C TYR A 848 -33.35 14.96 -43.98
N ILE A 849 -32.73 15.69 -43.03
CA ILE A 849 -33.29 16.90 -42.40
C ILE A 849 -32.22 17.95 -42.06
N GLY A 850 -32.42 19.18 -42.50
CA GLY A 850 -31.60 20.32 -42.12
C GLY A 850 -31.83 20.73 -40.65
N VAL A 851 -30.82 21.42 -40.07
CA VAL A 851 -30.89 21.96 -38.70
C VAL A 851 -31.98 23.00 -38.55
N LYS A 852 -32.84 22.85 -37.55
CA LYS A 852 -33.96 23.77 -37.22
C LYS A 852 -33.98 24.07 -35.73
N SER A 853 -34.89 24.94 -35.28
CA SER A 853 -35.16 25.18 -33.85
C SER A 853 -35.59 23.87 -33.15
N PHE A 854 -35.18 23.69 -31.90
CA PHE A 854 -35.59 22.55 -31.07
C PHE A 854 -37.16 22.46 -30.93
N LYS A 855 -37.88 23.55 -31.11
CA LYS A 855 -39.36 23.62 -31.08
C LYS A 855 -39.96 23.02 -32.36
N ALA A 856 -39.21 22.87 -33.43
CA ALA A 856 -39.73 22.29 -34.67
C ALA A 856 -40.06 20.80 -34.44
N LYS A 857 -41.15 20.33 -35.05
CA LYS A 857 -41.61 18.95 -34.88
C LYS A 857 -40.64 17.91 -35.46
N GLY A 858 -39.90 18.28 -36.47
CA GLY A 858 -38.99 17.41 -37.20
C GLY A 858 -39.64 16.88 -38.49
N LYS A 859 -39.03 15.88 -39.11
CA LYS A 859 -39.53 15.19 -40.28
C LYS A 859 -39.93 13.76 -39.90
N ARG A 860 -41.11 13.34 -40.34
CA ARG A 860 -41.59 11.98 -40.10
C ARG A 860 -40.65 10.96 -40.72
N VAL A 861 -40.27 9.93 -39.94
CA VAL A 861 -39.34 8.86 -40.37
C VAL A 861 -39.99 8.00 -41.44
N SER A 862 -41.23 7.53 -41.19
CA SER A 862 -41.96 6.69 -42.12
C SER A 862 -43.47 6.82 -41.86
N ASN A 863 -44.29 6.43 -42.87
CA ASN A 863 -45.73 6.24 -42.71
C ASN A 863 -46.09 4.80 -42.31
N PHE A 864 -45.11 3.90 -42.25
CA PHE A 864 -45.28 2.51 -41.91
C PHE A 864 -44.98 2.24 -40.45
N THR A 865 -45.47 1.12 -39.94
CA THR A 865 -45.22 0.73 -38.56
C THR A 865 -43.75 0.43 -38.35
N ILE A 866 -43.09 1.12 -37.40
CA ILE A 866 -41.68 0.94 -37.05
C ILE A 866 -41.57 0.09 -35.78
N ASP A 867 -40.71 -0.94 -35.80
CA ASP A 867 -40.40 -1.78 -34.67
C ASP A 867 -39.30 -1.16 -33.81
N SER A 868 -38.21 -0.74 -34.44
CA SER A 868 -37.08 -0.13 -33.77
C SER A 868 -36.29 0.83 -34.65
N VAL A 869 -35.61 1.76 -34.05
CA VAL A 869 -34.63 2.65 -34.69
C VAL A 869 -33.32 2.56 -33.90
N THR A 870 -32.28 2.16 -34.57
CA THR A 870 -30.95 2.02 -33.98
C THR A 870 -29.95 2.93 -34.68
N GLU A 871 -29.13 3.64 -33.92
CA GLU A 871 -28.00 4.41 -34.43
C GLU A 871 -26.93 3.42 -34.92
N ILE A 872 -26.43 3.64 -36.12
CA ILE A 872 -25.36 2.84 -36.74
C ILE A 872 -24.13 3.72 -36.98
N GLU A 873 -23.02 3.13 -37.42
CA GLU A 873 -21.77 3.86 -37.66
C GLU A 873 -22.03 5.10 -38.52
N PRO A 874 -21.50 6.28 -38.07
CA PRO A 874 -21.66 7.52 -38.82
C PRO A 874 -21.05 7.40 -40.22
N ARG A 875 -21.51 8.27 -41.14
CA ARG A 875 -20.98 8.31 -42.50
C ARG A 875 -19.55 8.85 -42.48
N GLU A 876 -18.59 8.08 -43.03
CA GLU A 876 -17.24 8.59 -43.29
C GLU A 876 -17.29 9.64 -44.41
N VAL A 877 -16.89 10.86 -44.14
CA VAL A 877 -16.72 11.90 -45.14
C VAL A 877 -15.22 12.11 -45.40
N PRO A 878 -14.73 12.12 -46.66
CA PRO A 878 -13.31 12.40 -46.92
C PRO A 878 -12.92 13.79 -46.35
N GLU A 879 -11.73 13.91 -45.82
CA GLU A 879 -11.20 15.07 -45.07
C GLU A 879 -11.02 16.39 -45.89
N GLU A 880 -11.68 16.60 -47.03
CA GLU A 880 -11.44 17.79 -47.85
C GLU A 880 -12.19 19.08 -47.45
N GLU A 881 -13.13 19.02 -46.46
CA GLU A 881 -13.92 20.22 -46.11
C GLU A 881 -13.55 20.90 -44.77
N ASP A 882 -12.60 20.42 -44.00
CA ASP A 882 -12.28 21.01 -42.68
C ASP A 882 -11.03 21.88 -42.60
N GLN A 883 -10.52 22.37 -43.77
CA GLN A 883 -9.34 23.28 -43.80
C GLN A 883 -9.62 24.70 -43.28
N SER A 884 -10.87 25.07 -42.91
CA SER A 884 -11.16 26.38 -42.33
C SER A 884 -11.09 26.42 -40.80
N ALA A 885 -11.10 25.24 -40.12
CA ALA A 885 -11.00 25.19 -38.67
C ALA A 885 -9.57 24.82 -38.18
N ALA A 886 -8.78 24.16 -39.03
CA ALA A 886 -7.40 23.79 -38.70
C ALA A 886 -6.42 25.01 -38.74
N THR A 887 -6.73 26.05 -39.50
CA THR A 887 -5.86 27.22 -39.59
C THR A 887 -5.89 28.12 -38.35
N VAL A 888 -6.83 27.97 -37.44
CA VAL A 888 -6.87 28.72 -36.19
C VAL A 888 -6.20 27.95 -35.03
N ALA A 889 -6.16 26.59 -35.12
CA ALA A 889 -5.53 25.74 -34.10
C ALA A 889 -4.00 25.60 -34.29
N GLU A 890 -3.49 25.73 -35.52
CA GLU A 890 -2.01 25.72 -35.80
C GLU A 890 -1.34 27.05 -35.52
N MET A 891 -2.06 28.16 -35.46
CA MET A 891 -1.47 29.46 -35.07
C MET A 891 -1.25 29.60 -33.55
N ASP A 892 -1.88 28.80 -32.70
CA ASP A 892 -1.71 28.84 -31.23
C ASP A 892 -0.61 27.91 -30.71
N ASN A 893 -0.10 26.97 -31.55
CA ASN A 893 0.95 26.02 -31.11
C ASN A 893 2.37 26.40 -31.56
N THR A 894 2.56 27.46 -32.41
CA THR A 894 3.89 27.89 -32.85
C THR A 894 4.49 29.02 -32.02
N ASP A 895 3.70 29.68 -31.16
CA ASP A 895 4.20 30.79 -30.33
C ASP A 895 4.69 30.38 -28.93
N THR A 896 4.43 29.17 -28.46
CA THR A 896 4.88 28.70 -27.13
C THR A 896 6.28 28.07 -27.14
N ASP A 897 6.73 27.52 -28.26
CA ASP A 897 8.10 26.96 -28.37
C ASP A 897 9.17 28.03 -28.66
N ALA A 898 8.80 29.13 -29.35
CA ALA A 898 9.73 30.24 -29.59
C ALA A 898 10.04 31.04 -28.32
N THR A 899 9.10 31.14 -27.35
CA THR A 899 9.31 31.87 -26.09
C THR A 899 10.18 31.13 -25.10
N ILE A 900 10.21 29.80 -25.14
CA ILE A 900 11.07 28.98 -24.25
C ILE A 900 12.51 28.96 -24.81
N SER A 901 12.69 28.87 -26.11
CA SER A 901 14.00 28.93 -26.77
C SER A 901 14.67 30.31 -26.62
N ASP A 902 13.92 31.40 -26.73
CA ASP A 902 14.44 32.77 -26.54
C ASP A 902 14.73 33.08 -25.07
N ALA A 903 13.99 32.50 -24.11
CA ALA A 903 14.29 32.65 -22.70
C ALA A 903 15.58 31.92 -22.29
N ILE A 904 15.86 30.74 -22.86
CA ILE A 904 17.10 30.00 -22.64
C ILE A 904 18.29 30.73 -23.26
N ASN A 905 18.17 31.24 -24.49
CA ASN A 905 19.24 32.01 -25.14
C ASN A 905 19.51 33.36 -24.46
N GLN A 906 18.51 34.02 -23.89
CA GLN A 906 18.71 35.23 -23.09
C GLN A 906 19.38 34.95 -21.74
N GLN A 907 19.20 33.80 -21.17
CA GLN A 907 19.88 33.39 -19.93
C GLN A 907 21.37 33.09 -20.19
N GLU A 908 21.69 32.34 -21.25
CA GLU A 908 23.08 32.06 -21.63
C GLU A 908 23.85 33.33 -22.02
N VAL A 909 23.22 34.29 -22.70
CA VAL A 909 23.81 35.57 -23.02
C VAL A 909 24.00 36.44 -21.76
N ARG A 910 23.14 36.34 -20.77
CA ARG A 910 23.30 37.03 -19.49
C ARG A 910 24.46 36.47 -18.67
N ASP A 911 24.59 35.13 -18.63
CA ASP A 911 25.67 34.44 -17.91
C ASP A 911 27.05 34.71 -18.55
N GLN A 912 27.11 34.88 -19.87
CA GLN A 912 28.33 35.31 -20.58
C GLN A 912 28.69 36.79 -20.36
N LEU A 913 27.70 37.67 -20.13
CA LEU A 913 27.92 39.09 -19.87
C LEU A 913 28.25 39.43 -18.41
N THR A 914 27.89 38.56 -17.47
CA THR A 914 28.08 38.79 -16.02
C THR A 914 29.32 38.09 -15.43
N GLY A 915 30.03 37.26 -16.19
CA GLY A 915 31.28 36.62 -15.75
C GLY A 915 31.17 35.72 -14.53
N GLN A 916 29.99 35.25 -14.20
CA GLN A 916 29.77 34.29 -13.10
C GLN A 916 29.88 32.85 -13.59
N THR A 917 31.10 32.34 -13.64
CA THR A 917 31.41 30.93 -13.69
C THR A 917 31.07 30.29 -12.36
N ARG A 918 30.30 29.24 -12.38
CA ARG A 918 30.01 28.41 -11.21
C ARG A 918 31.31 27.82 -10.67
N LEU A 919 31.70 28.22 -9.47
CA LEU A 919 32.70 27.58 -8.63
C LEU A 919 32.03 26.41 -7.91
N PHE A 920 31.97 25.24 -8.53
CA PHE A 920 31.97 23.94 -7.89
C PHE A 920 32.31 22.91 -8.97
N GLY A 921 33.60 22.67 -9.14
CA GLY A 921 34.12 21.52 -9.83
C GLY A 921 34.04 20.31 -8.91
N GLU A 922 33.65 19.20 -9.48
CA GLU A 922 33.79 17.89 -8.93
C GLU A 922 35.26 17.66 -8.54
N GLY A 923 35.52 17.32 -7.31
CA GLY A 923 36.80 16.84 -6.81
C GLY A 923 36.67 15.39 -6.44
N ASP A 924 37.40 14.55 -7.13
CA ASP A 924 37.70 13.18 -6.82
C ASP A 924 38.17 12.99 -5.36
N GLU A 925 37.55 12.07 -4.63
CA GLU A 925 38.15 10.95 -3.89
C GLU A 925 37.04 10.05 -3.32
#